data_698810c93ebafa2f66b35d90bd51fabc
#
_entry.id   698810c93ebafa2f66b35d90bd51fabc
#
_cell.length_a   1.000
_cell.length_b   1.000
_cell.length_c   1.000
_cell.angle_alpha   90.00
_cell.angle_beta   90.00
_cell.angle_gamma   90.00
#
_symmetry.space_group_name_H-M   'P 1'
#
loop_
_entity.id
_entity.type
_entity.pdbx_description
1 polymer ?
#
loop_
_entity_poly.entity_id
_entity_poly.type
_entity_poly.pdbx_seq_one_letter_code
_entity_poly.pdbx_strand_id
1 'polypeptide(L)'
;MTWRLDTISITNFKAFKNEQTIELNGKNYLLYGDNGSGKSSIFWSLYTLYQSCYKKEETKVRKYFDVTNDENLLNRYVSNPDSSIVATFMDVDNAANIKEIKMSNNDLSIVGTTDTFTIATVTFSDFFNYQKQSSLFDYCNSEDNDAFKPFLRDLFPFIKLRNKMVKIDGNEVDSDSAFEAWTYLVDAVDKELKNDDGSLIYEEDDKYKKYQEALYQFNEDFKIAIEGIEGNVGRLLHSKMELPNVNLLFEYKEATFNDTINGNGLKDGKLHAGKILISAEDTNIADANKRKIKHPRTYFNEATLSKIALAIRLAVFENKASFCDSDGAKLLFVDDLLVTFDMRNRIDVMNILLGYAESYQLLIFTHDRAFYNMFKNHLLDMEQHKKWKFAQIYMQGNGHQVPKIVEEKSNLDMAKKYFDENDCVASAVYLRKECEKIAKSLLKLRYLCAENVVIGKMPTMSLGDLLNNLKKEFDDCKLVFNFCDLSILRKDLMNISVHDDAYTQIYRNELEKAIVIVEKLRKIKRTVICDKDELERKIFDFTISEQVTDGRRRKKKKSISFKFCFLQTFSRFVNEGNSYYQNAKVKVTSSAVIAECPNIRELTKNTILNFQDFCTLLDDKFSNVDLGECVSYNGTKLKNYKR
;
A
#
# COMPACT_ATOMS: atom_id res chain seq x y z
N MET A 1 -18.55 -11.30 3.64
CA MET A 1 -18.75 -9.93 3.12
C MET A 1 -17.45 -9.15 3.21
N THR A 2 -17.06 -8.45 2.16
CA THR A 2 -15.83 -7.65 2.16
C THR A 2 -16.19 -6.17 2.15
N TRP A 3 -16.19 -5.56 3.34
CA TRP A 3 -16.52 -4.15 3.49
C TRP A 3 -15.33 -3.26 3.15
N ARG A 4 -15.59 -2.17 2.40
CA ARG A 4 -14.62 -1.14 2.09
C ARG A 4 -15.22 0.25 2.25
N LEU A 5 -14.40 1.20 2.65
CA LEU A 5 -14.76 2.62 2.75
C LEU A 5 -15.02 3.17 1.35
N ASP A 6 -16.23 3.68 1.15
CA ASP A 6 -16.72 4.20 -0.12
C ASP A 6 -16.57 5.71 -0.19
N THR A 7 -17.10 6.41 0.82
CA THR A 7 -17.00 7.87 0.90
C THR A 7 -16.64 8.37 2.29
N ILE A 8 -16.04 9.55 2.35
CA ILE A 8 -15.82 10.32 3.58
C ILE A 8 -16.41 11.69 3.37
N SER A 9 -17.42 12.08 4.15
CA SER A 9 -17.96 13.44 4.16
C SER A 9 -17.58 14.15 5.44
N ILE A 10 -16.99 15.33 5.31
CA ILE A 10 -16.49 16.15 6.41
C ILE A 10 -17.10 17.55 6.26
N THR A 11 -17.79 18.01 7.30
CA THR A 11 -18.44 19.31 7.33
C THR A 11 -17.96 20.12 8.51
N ASN A 12 -17.53 21.36 8.29
CA ASN A 12 -17.13 22.34 9.32
C ASN A 12 -16.16 21.80 10.39
N PHE A 13 -15.17 21.01 9.94
CA PHE A 13 -14.18 20.38 10.80
C PHE A 13 -12.76 20.78 10.41
N LYS A 14 -11.98 21.30 11.34
CA LYS A 14 -10.60 21.77 11.14
C LYS A 14 -10.47 22.70 9.90
N ALA A 15 -9.74 22.26 8.86
CA ALA A 15 -9.54 23.05 7.65
C ALA A 15 -10.78 23.11 6.74
N PHE A 16 -11.73 22.21 6.89
CA PHE A 16 -12.93 22.15 6.03
C PHE A 16 -14.03 23.05 6.54
N LYS A 17 -14.34 24.09 5.77
CA LYS A 17 -15.39 25.10 6.10
C LYS A 17 -16.79 24.62 5.74
N ASN A 18 -16.94 23.95 4.60
CA ASN A 18 -18.19 23.41 4.09
C ASN A 18 -18.09 21.90 3.95
N GLU A 19 -19.17 21.25 3.59
CA GLU A 19 -19.15 19.83 3.28
C GLU A 19 -18.17 19.54 2.15
N GLN A 20 -17.27 18.60 2.41
CA GLN A 20 -16.35 18.04 1.44
C GLN A 20 -16.50 16.52 1.44
N THR A 21 -16.99 15.99 0.35
CA THR A 21 -17.09 14.56 0.13
C THR A 21 -15.88 14.05 -0.66
N ILE A 22 -15.26 13.01 -0.16
CA ILE A 22 -14.12 12.31 -0.77
C ILE A 22 -14.61 10.94 -1.20
N GLU A 23 -14.68 10.71 -2.49
CA GLU A 23 -15.10 9.43 -3.06
C GLU A 23 -13.91 8.50 -3.21
N LEU A 24 -13.93 7.35 -2.53
CA LEU A 24 -12.93 6.30 -2.64
C LEU A 24 -13.40 5.15 -3.53
N ASN A 25 -14.71 4.89 -3.57
CA ASN A 25 -15.37 3.81 -4.32
C ASN A 25 -14.77 2.45 -3.97
N GLY A 26 -14.54 2.20 -2.68
CA GLY A 26 -13.93 0.96 -2.17
C GLY A 26 -12.47 0.73 -2.56
N LYS A 27 -11.79 1.68 -3.22
CA LYS A 27 -10.40 1.56 -3.66
C LYS A 27 -9.42 2.05 -2.60
N ASN A 28 -8.19 1.60 -2.69
CA ASN A 28 -7.09 2.21 -1.96
C ASN A 28 -6.89 3.65 -2.44
N TYR A 29 -6.35 4.51 -1.59
CA TYR A 29 -6.27 5.94 -1.85
C TYR A 29 -4.87 6.48 -1.60
N LEU A 30 -4.32 7.19 -2.59
CA LEU A 30 -3.06 7.91 -2.45
C LEU A 30 -3.30 9.40 -2.66
N LEU A 31 -3.08 10.19 -1.61
CA LEU A 31 -3.31 11.62 -1.59
C LEU A 31 -1.99 12.39 -1.46
N TYR A 32 -1.70 13.24 -2.42
CA TYR A 32 -0.63 14.22 -2.33
C TYR A 32 -1.18 15.60 -1.95
N GLY A 33 -0.44 16.33 -1.14
CA GLY A 33 -0.71 17.75 -0.89
C GLY A 33 0.41 18.40 -0.09
N ASP A 34 0.65 19.66 -0.33
CA ASP A 34 1.66 20.43 0.37
C ASP A 34 1.35 20.53 1.88
N ASN A 35 2.33 20.92 2.68
CA ASN A 35 2.11 21.15 4.11
C ASN A 35 1.06 22.25 4.31
N GLY A 36 0.12 22.02 5.22
CA GLY A 36 -0.99 22.93 5.46
C GLY A 36 -2.18 22.80 4.49
N SER A 37 -2.14 21.90 3.49
CA SER A 37 -3.21 21.71 2.50
C SER A 37 -4.50 21.07 3.04
N GLY A 38 -4.51 20.56 4.28
CA GLY A 38 -5.69 19.93 4.88
C GLY A 38 -5.64 18.40 4.95
N LYS A 39 -4.55 17.74 4.50
CA LYS A 39 -4.38 16.27 4.63
C LYS A 39 -4.63 15.77 6.04
N SER A 40 -3.92 16.36 7.01
CA SER A 40 -4.06 15.97 8.40
C SER A 40 -5.45 16.26 8.98
N SER A 41 -6.25 17.14 8.36
CA SER A 41 -7.65 17.33 8.77
C SER A 41 -8.52 16.14 8.39
N ILE A 42 -8.26 15.48 7.25
CA ILE A 42 -8.92 14.22 6.87
C ILE A 42 -8.51 13.11 7.82
N PHE A 43 -7.21 12.98 8.09
CA PHE A 43 -6.71 11.99 9.05
C PHE A 43 -7.36 12.17 10.43
N TRP A 44 -7.36 13.39 10.95
CA TRP A 44 -7.94 13.70 12.27
C TRP A 44 -9.45 13.53 12.32
N SER A 45 -10.19 13.77 11.22
CA SER A 45 -11.64 13.53 11.22
C SER A 45 -11.95 12.06 11.44
N LEU A 46 -11.32 11.16 10.69
CA LEU A 46 -11.51 9.73 10.85
C LEU A 46 -10.94 9.19 12.15
N TYR A 47 -9.78 9.69 12.58
CA TYR A 47 -9.20 9.34 13.88
C TYR A 47 -10.15 9.72 15.04
N THR A 48 -10.71 10.95 15.01
CA THR A 48 -11.65 11.40 16.04
C THR A 48 -12.94 10.58 16.01
N LEU A 49 -13.48 10.30 14.82
CA LEU A 49 -14.65 9.45 14.66
C LEU A 49 -14.43 8.07 15.31
N TYR A 50 -13.30 7.42 15.01
CA TYR A 50 -13.01 6.08 15.50
C TYR A 50 -12.67 6.06 16.99
N GLN A 51 -11.91 7.04 17.48
CA GLN A 51 -11.60 7.15 18.91
C GLN A 51 -12.83 7.46 19.76
N SER A 52 -13.84 8.10 19.20
CA SER A 52 -15.10 8.39 19.91
C SER A 52 -15.88 7.12 20.26
N CYS A 53 -15.73 6.03 19.49
CA CYS A 53 -16.33 4.73 19.80
C CYS A 53 -15.87 4.15 21.15
N TYR A 54 -14.63 4.43 21.54
CA TYR A 54 -14.04 3.92 22.78
C TYR A 54 -14.34 4.81 24.01
N LYS A 55 -15.01 5.97 23.81
CA LYS A 55 -15.39 6.85 24.92
C LYS A 55 -16.69 6.35 25.55
N LYS A 56 -16.74 6.36 26.89
CA LYS A 56 -17.93 5.94 27.67
C LYS A 56 -18.92 7.07 27.88
N GLU A 57 -18.45 8.33 27.77
CA GLU A 57 -19.25 9.51 28.08
C GLU A 57 -19.24 10.48 26.91
N GLU A 58 -20.40 10.94 26.49
CA GLU A 58 -20.53 11.95 25.44
C GLU A 58 -19.79 13.27 25.76
N THR A 59 -19.71 13.64 27.04
CA THR A 59 -18.99 14.84 27.51
C THR A 59 -17.55 14.89 27.02
N LYS A 60 -16.87 13.73 26.94
CA LYS A 60 -15.49 13.60 26.46
C LYS A 60 -15.34 13.81 24.95
N VAL A 61 -16.45 13.73 24.20
CA VAL A 61 -16.48 13.95 22.74
C VAL A 61 -17.12 15.29 22.42
N ARG A 62 -18.14 15.70 23.18
CA ARG A 62 -18.86 16.97 22.99
C ARG A 62 -17.93 18.18 22.96
N LYS A 63 -16.84 18.16 23.74
CA LYS A 63 -15.80 19.21 23.73
C LYS A 63 -15.19 19.50 22.34
N TYR A 64 -15.17 18.52 21.45
CA TYR A 64 -14.63 18.70 20.09
C TYR A 64 -15.54 19.53 19.19
N PHE A 65 -16.84 19.64 19.55
CA PHE A 65 -17.88 20.39 18.85
C PHE A 65 -18.36 21.63 19.62
N ASP A 66 -17.77 21.92 20.78
CA ASP A 66 -18.13 23.09 21.59
C ASP A 66 -17.22 24.27 21.26
N VAL A 67 -17.79 25.34 20.68
CA VAL A 67 -17.06 26.56 20.30
C VAL A 67 -16.37 27.24 21.48
N THR A 68 -16.85 27.03 22.70
CA THR A 68 -16.30 27.63 23.92
C THR A 68 -15.11 26.85 24.49
N ASN A 69 -14.90 25.63 24.01
CA ASN A 69 -13.82 24.77 24.47
C ASN A 69 -12.54 24.98 23.64
N ASP A 70 -11.41 25.16 24.29
CA ASP A 70 -10.11 25.34 23.63
C ASP A 70 -9.65 24.13 22.80
N GLU A 71 -10.14 22.93 23.15
CA GLU A 71 -9.87 21.69 22.43
C GLU A 71 -10.84 21.43 21.26
N ASN A 72 -11.71 22.39 20.90
CA ASN A 72 -12.65 22.18 19.80
C ASN A 72 -11.93 21.99 18.45
N LEU A 73 -12.51 21.14 17.62
CA LEU A 73 -12.00 20.79 16.29
C LEU A 73 -12.82 21.43 15.15
N LEU A 74 -13.66 22.39 15.49
CA LEU A 74 -14.52 23.10 14.54
C LEU A 74 -13.70 24.01 13.61
N ASN A 75 -14.22 24.27 12.44
CA ASN A 75 -13.68 25.30 11.58
C ASN A 75 -13.96 26.68 12.17
N ARG A 76 -12.94 27.43 12.55
CA ARG A 76 -13.07 28.73 13.26
C ARG A 76 -13.57 29.88 12.38
N TYR A 77 -13.76 29.68 11.09
CA TYR A 77 -14.29 30.67 10.16
C TYR A 77 -15.81 30.53 9.95
N VAL A 78 -16.47 29.64 10.68
CA VAL A 78 -17.92 29.42 10.62
C VAL A 78 -18.54 29.83 11.94
N SER A 79 -19.52 30.74 11.92
CA SER A 79 -20.08 31.35 13.13
C SER A 79 -21.05 30.45 13.91
N ASN A 80 -21.73 29.54 13.22
CA ASN A 80 -22.63 28.54 13.83
C ASN A 80 -22.50 27.22 13.08
N PRO A 81 -21.51 26.42 13.45
CA PRO A 81 -21.17 25.26 12.65
C PRO A 81 -22.02 24.04 12.99
N ASP A 82 -22.90 23.67 12.06
CA ASP A 82 -23.30 22.27 11.98
C ASP A 82 -22.09 21.50 11.47
N SER A 83 -21.50 20.70 12.36
CA SER A 83 -20.30 19.92 12.05
C SER A 83 -20.64 18.44 12.03
N SER A 84 -20.15 17.74 11.02
CA SER A 84 -20.35 16.30 10.90
C SER A 84 -19.17 15.60 10.23
N ILE A 85 -19.00 14.34 10.61
CA ILE A 85 -18.07 13.41 9.98
C ILE A 85 -18.87 12.15 9.68
N VAL A 86 -18.89 11.75 8.40
CA VAL A 86 -19.59 10.54 7.96
C VAL A 86 -18.63 9.69 7.13
N ALA A 87 -18.48 8.43 7.51
CA ALA A 87 -17.75 7.41 6.77
C ALA A 87 -18.76 6.38 6.26
N THR A 88 -18.91 6.28 4.94
CA THR A 88 -19.82 5.34 4.28
C THR A 88 -19.04 4.15 3.75
N PHE A 89 -19.53 2.95 4.00
CA PHE A 89 -18.91 1.69 3.62
C PHE A 89 -19.82 0.93 2.66
N MET A 90 -19.20 0.32 1.65
CA MET A 90 -19.87 -0.55 0.69
C MET A 90 -19.38 -1.99 0.83
N ASP A 91 -20.25 -2.94 0.60
CA ASP A 91 -19.88 -4.34 0.41
C ASP A 91 -19.39 -4.55 -1.03
N VAL A 92 -18.16 -5.04 -1.19
CA VAL A 92 -17.55 -5.28 -2.52
C VAL A 92 -18.34 -6.31 -3.32
N ASP A 93 -18.96 -7.27 -2.65
CA ASP A 93 -19.71 -8.35 -3.27
C ASP A 93 -21.14 -7.92 -3.64
N ASN A 94 -21.68 -6.89 -2.97
CA ASN A 94 -23.00 -6.30 -3.21
C ASN A 94 -23.03 -4.80 -2.95
N ALA A 95 -22.75 -4.00 -3.97
CA ALA A 95 -22.65 -2.54 -3.86
C ALA A 95 -23.94 -1.83 -3.39
N ALA A 96 -25.08 -2.50 -3.39
CA ALA A 96 -26.33 -1.96 -2.81
C ALA A 96 -26.36 -2.05 -1.29
N ASN A 97 -25.47 -2.84 -0.67
CA ASN A 97 -25.36 -2.97 0.77
C ASN A 97 -24.41 -1.91 1.30
N ILE A 98 -24.96 -0.92 2.02
CA ILE A 98 -24.23 0.25 2.51
C ILE A 98 -24.38 0.33 4.03
N LYS A 99 -23.30 0.70 4.71
CA LYS A 99 -23.29 1.03 6.15
C LYS A 99 -22.61 2.35 6.38
N GLU A 100 -23.00 3.04 7.44
CA GLU A 100 -22.43 4.33 7.83
C GLU A 100 -21.94 4.32 9.28
N ILE A 101 -20.78 4.96 9.49
CA ILE A 101 -20.29 5.35 10.80
C ILE A 101 -20.24 6.88 10.79
N LYS A 102 -20.99 7.52 11.69
CA LYS A 102 -21.15 8.98 11.67
C LYS A 102 -21.10 9.60 13.05
N MET A 103 -20.76 10.86 13.09
CA MET A 103 -20.75 11.70 14.28
C MET A 103 -21.03 13.16 13.88
N SER A 104 -21.82 13.86 14.68
CA SER A 104 -22.04 15.29 14.52
C SER A 104 -22.18 15.98 15.87
N ASN A 105 -22.20 17.33 15.88
CA ASN A 105 -22.52 18.09 17.09
C ASN A 105 -23.91 17.76 17.68
N ASN A 106 -24.85 17.29 16.86
CA ASN A 106 -26.21 16.92 17.23
C ASN A 106 -26.43 15.41 17.44
N ASP A 107 -25.49 14.57 16.99
CA ASP A 107 -25.58 13.11 17.09
C ASP A 107 -24.21 12.54 17.51
N LEU A 108 -24.13 12.13 18.78
CA LEU A 108 -22.97 11.47 19.39
C LEU A 108 -23.26 10.00 19.72
N SER A 109 -24.23 9.37 19.05
CA SER A 109 -24.62 7.97 19.27
C SER A 109 -23.50 6.93 19.03
N ILE A 110 -22.41 7.36 18.42
CA ILE A 110 -21.20 6.55 18.26
C ILE A 110 -20.50 6.27 19.61
N VAL A 111 -20.69 7.15 20.61
CA VAL A 111 -20.08 7.01 21.94
C VAL A 111 -20.76 5.86 22.68
N GLY A 112 -19.96 4.88 23.10
CA GLY A 112 -20.48 3.67 23.76
C GLY A 112 -21.37 2.81 22.85
N THR A 113 -21.20 2.89 21.54
CA THR A 113 -21.99 2.11 20.57
C THR A 113 -21.86 0.62 20.81
N THR A 114 -22.98 -0.10 20.65
CA THR A 114 -23.05 -1.57 20.66
C THR A 114 -23.15 -2.16 19.24
N ASP A 115 -23.12 -1.31 18.21
CA ASP A 115 -23.15 -1.77 16.83
C ASP A 115 -21.92 -2.60 16.48
N THR A 116 -22.14 -3.87 16.18
CA THR A 116 -21.08 -4.84 15.94
C THR A 116 -20.20 -4.50 14.73
N PHE A 117 -20.80 -3.91 13.67
CA PHE A 117 -20.03 -3.48 12.49
C PHE A 117 -19.11 -2.32 12.82
N THR A 118 -19.59 -1.32 13.53
CA THR A 118 -18.82 -0.16 13.96
C THR A 118 -17.64 -0.59 14.84
N ILE A 119 -17.92 -1.41 15.86
CA ILE A 119 -16.90 -1.93 16.77
C ILE A 119 -15.84 -2.72 15.99
N ALA A 120 -16.27 -3.61 15.11
CA ALA A 120 -15.35 -4.41 14.28
C ALA A 120 -14.50 -3.54 13.37
N THR A 121 -15.11 -2.58 12.66
CA THR A 121 -14.40 -1.66 11.75
C THR A 121 -13.36 -0.83 12.49
N VAL A 122 -13.71 -0.28 13.65
CA VAL A 122 -12.78 0.49 14.48
C VAL A 122 -11.66 -0.41 15.04
N THR A 123 -12.01 -1.64 15.43
CA THR A 123 -11.04 -2.63 15.91
C THR A 123 -10.05 -3.03 14.82
N PHE A 124 -10.49 -3.27 13.60
CA PHE A 124 -9.62 -3.68 12.48
C PHE A 124 -8.85 -2.53 11.83
N SER A 125 -9.16 -1.28 12.16
CA SER A 125 -8.50 -0.13 11.55
C SER A 125 -7.35 0.39 12.41
N ASP A 126 -6.32 0.95 11.77
CA ASP A 126 -5.23 1.63 12.47
C ASP A 126 -4.79 2.90 11.74
N PHE A 127 -4.16 3.80 12.51
CA PHE A 127 -3.76 5.14 12.09
C PHE A 127 -2.27 5.33 12.34
N PHE A 128 -1.49 5.35 11.28
CA PHE A 128 -0.04 5.53 11.32
C PHE A 128 0.31 6.96 10.93
N ASN A 129 1.05 7.64 11.79
CA ASN A 129 1.66 8.92 11.46
C ASN A 129 3.10 8.99 11.98
N TYR A 130 3.87 9.90 11.40
CA TYR A 130 5.27 10.11 11.77
C TYR A 130 5.47 10.42 13.26
N GLN A 131 4.63 11.28 13.85
CA GLN A 131 4.77 11.70 15.25
C GLN A 131 4.63 10.53 16.24
N LYS A 132 3.65 9.65 16.01
CA LYS A 132 3.44 8.46 16.84
C LYS A 132 4.56 7.43 16.67
N GLN A 133 5.21 7.41 15.50
CA GLN A 133 6.32 6.50 15.24
C GLN A 133 7.60 6.97 15.96
N SER A 134 7.93 8.26 15.88
CA SER A 134 9.13 8.81 16.53
C SER A 134 9.05 8.73 18.05
N SER A 135 7.86 8.92 18.63
CA SER A 135 7.66 8.90 20.08
C SER A 135 7.93 7.55 20.75
N LEU A 136 7.93 6.46 19.99
CA LEU A 136 8.28 5.13 20.53
C LEU A 136 9.71 5.02 21.04
N PHE A 137 10.62 5.92 20.63
CA PHE A 137 12.01 5.92 21.06
C PHE A 137 12.40 7.15 21.88
N ASP A 138 11.48 8.04 22.20
CA ASP A 138 11.79 9.26 22.99
C ASP A 138 12.26 8.93 24.40
N TYR A 139 11.85 7.79 24.96
CA TYR A 139 12.26 7.30 26.29
C TYR A 139 13.65 6.66 26.30
N CYS A 140 14.24 6.34 25.15
CA CYS A 140 15.55 5.64 25.08
C CYS A 140 16.74 6.45 25.60
N ASN A 141 16.54 7.68 26.04
CA ASN A 141 17.55 8.52 26.66
C ASN A 141 17.48 8.48 28.21
N SER A 142 16.49 7.80 28.81
CA SER A 142 16.41 7.65 30.26
C SER A 142 17.29 6.48 30.74
N GLU A 143 17.80 6.57 31.96
CA GLU A 143 18.63 5.51 32.56
C GLU A 143 17.88 4.15 32.56
N ASP A 144 16.59 4.18 32.74
CA ASP A 144 15.73 2.99 32.87
C ASP A 144 15.21 2.40 31.56
N ASN A 145 15.33 3.08 30.43
CA ASN A 145 14.91 2.57 29.10
C ASN A 145 13.48 1.98 29.08
N ASP A 146 12.57 2.54 29.88
CA ASP A 146 11.22 2.02 30.12
C ASP A 146 10.21 2.56 29.12
N ALA A 147 9.66 1.68 28.30
CA ALA A 147 8.67 1.96 27.27
C ALA A 147 7.21 1.88 27.77
N PHE A 148 6.94 1.62 29.04
CA PHE A 148 5.58 1.40 29.54
C PHE A 148 4.66 2.61 29.25
N LYS A 149 5.09 3.83 29.55
CA LYS A 149 4.28 5.05 29.30
C LYS A 149 3.98 5.30 27.83
N PRO A 150 4.96 5.26 26.89
CA PRO A 150 4.69 5.31 25.47
C PRO A 150 3.75 4.20 24.99
N PHE A 151 3.92 2.97 25.47
CA PHE A 151 3.05 1.85 25.13
C PHE A 151 1.64 2.08 25.67
N LEU A 152 1.49 2.53 26.89
CA LEU A 152 0.19 2.84 27.50
C LEU A 152 -0.59 3.87 26.67
N ARG A 153 0.09 4.93 26.23
CA ARG A 153 -0.52 6.01 25.44
C ARG A 153 -0.86 5.59 24.01
N ASP A 154 0.06 4.89 23.34
CA ASP A 154 0.01 4.74 21.88
C ASP A 154 -0.32 3.32 21.41
N LEU A 155 -0.10 2.29 22.24
CA LEU A 155 -0.22 0.88 21.86
C LEU A 155 -1.22 0.08 22.70
N PHE A 156 -1.35 0.31 24.01
CA PHE A 156 -2.27 -0.45 24.87
C PHE A 156 -3.71 -0.54 24.36
N PRO A 157 -4.30 0.52 23.76
CA PRO A 157 -5.65 0.42 23.18
C PRO A 157 -5.75 -0.64 22.06
N PHE A 158 -4.62 -1.02 21.48
CA PHE A 158 -4.51 -1.95 20.37
C PHE A 158 -3.93 -3.32 20.78
N ILE A 159 -3.39 -3.45 21.98
CA ILE A 159 -2.93 -4.74 22.53
C ILE A 159 -4.12 -5.45 23.16
N LYS A 160 -4.45 -6.63 22.64
CA LYS A 160 -5.49 -7.50 23.18
C LYS A 160 -4.90 -8.48 24.16
N LEU A 161 -5.53 -8.60 25.30
CA LEU A 161 -5.28 -9.65 26.29
C LEU A 161 -6.01 -10.93 25.88
N ARG A 162 -5.55 -12.06 26.38
CA ARG A 162 -6.13 -13.36 26.08
C ARG A 162 -7.56 -13.48 26.57
N ASN A 163 -7.83 -12.92 27.74
CA ASN A 163 -9.13 -12.92 28.36
C ASN A 163 -9.53 -11.50 28.75
N LYS A 164 -10.84 -11.22 28.84
CA LYS A 164 -11.31 -10.02 29.51
C LYS A 164 -11.02 -10.14 31.01
N MET A 165 -10.51 -9.05 31.57
CA MET A 165 -10.26 -9.00 33.01
C MET A 165 -11.58 -9.05 33.80
N VAL A 166 -11.58 -9.79 34.88
CA VAL A 166 -12.70 -9.83 35.85
C VAL A 166 -12.46 -8.77 36.91
N LYS A 167 -13.46 -7.91 37.13
CA LYS A 167 -13.47 -6.86 38.15
C LYS A 167 -13.73 -7.45 39.55
N ILE A 168 -13.47 -6.66 40.57
CA ILE A 168 -13.75 -7.03 41.98
C ILE A 168 -15.22 -7.41 42.21
N ASP A 169 -16.16 -6.76 41.50
CA ASP A 169 -17.60 -7.04 41.57
C ASP A 169 -18.02 -8.33 40.83
N GLY A 170 -17.09 -9.02 40.17
CA GLY A 170 -17.34 -10.24 39.43
C GLY A 170 -17.75 -10.02 37.97
N ASN A 171 -17.94 -8.79 37.52
CA ASN A 171 -18.24 -8.47 36.14
C ASN A 171 -16.93 -8.38 35.30
N GLU A 172 -17.02 -8.61 34.02
CA GLU A 172 -15.89 -8.38 33.13
C GLU A 172 -15.70 -6.89 32.79
N VAL A 173 -14.47 -6.48 32.45
CA VAL A 173 -14.22 -5.17 31.81
C VAL A 173 -14.89 -5.13 30.42
N ASP A 174 -15.17 -3.94 29.92
CA ASP A 174 -15.95 -3.77 28.69
C ASP A 174 -15.25 -4.31 27.44
N SER A 175 -13.92 -4.29 27.42
CA SER A 175 -13.14 -4.84 26.30
C SER A 175 -11.95 -5.68 26.78
N ASP A 176 -11.40 -6.47 25.87
CA ASP A 176 -10.19 -7.27 26.07
C ASP A 176 -8.88 -6.47 25.83
N SER A 177 -8.95 -5.13 25.72
CA SER A 177 -7.76 -4.32 25.52
C SER A 177 -6.94 -4.14 26.80
N ALA A 178 -5.61 -4.15 26.66
CA ALA A 178 -4.72 -3.86 27.78
C ALA A 178 -4.98 -2.47 28.39
N PHE A 179 -5.47 -1.52 27.59
CA PHE A 179 -5.81 -0.18 28.08
C PHE A 179 -7.00 -0.19 29.04
N GLU A 180 -8.08 -0.89 28.72
CA GLU A 180 -9.25 -0.98 29.60
C GLU A 180 -8.92 -1.72 30.89
N ALA A 181 -8.19 -2.83 30.78
CA ALA A 181 -7.75 -3.58 31.93
C ALA A 181 -6.87 -2.74 32.88
N TRP A 182 -5.89 -2.03 32.32
CA TRP A 182 -5.03 -1.15 33.09
C TRP A 182 -5.78 0.03 33.72
N THR A 183 -6.67 0.65 32.96
CA THR A 183 -7.49 1.78 33.45
C THR A 183 -8.35 1.34 34.62
N TYR A 184 -8.96 0.15 34.54
CA TYR A 184 -9.70 -0.42 35.63
C TYR A 184 -8.82 -0.62 36.88
N LEU A 185 -7.63 -1.22 36.72
CA LEU A 185 -6.72 -1.44 37.86
C LEU A 185 -6.32 -0.14 38.55
N VAL A 186 -6.08 0.92 37.81
CA VAL A 186 -5.74 2.26 38.34
C VAL A 186 -6.97 2.83 39.10
N ASP A 187 -8.14 2.79 38.46
CA ASP A 187 -9.38 3.37 39.04
C ASP A 187 -9.84 2.62 40.29
N ALA A 188 -9.69 1.29 40.31
CA ALA A 188 -10.15 0.44 41.43
C ALA A 188 -9.38 0.75 42.73
N VAL A 189 -8.14 1.20 42.68
CA VAL A 189 -7.39 1.60 43.89
C VAL A 189 -8.12 2.69 44.63
N ASP A 190 -8.62 3.72 43.93
CA ASP A 190 -9.28 4.86 44.57
C ASP A 190 -10.77 4.63 44.84
N LYS A 191 -11.46 3.80 44.03
CA LYS A 191 -12.90 3.64 44.06
C LYS A 191 -13.39 2.42 44.87
N GLU A 192 -12.59 1.36 44.91
CA GLU A 192 -13.03 0.06 45.41
C GLU A 192 -12.21 -0.45 46.62
N LEU A 193 -10.93 -0.02 46.72
CA LEU A 193 -10.01 -0.47 47.76
C LEU A 193 -9.86 0.51 48.92
N LYS A 194 -10.51 1.67 48.88
CA LYS A 194 -10.47 2.66 49.98
C LYS A 194 -11.79 2.67 50.76
N ASN A 195 -11.65 2.81 52.09
CA ASN A 195 -12.77 3.07 53.00
C ASN A 195 -13.23 4.53 52.88
N ASP A 196 -14.34 4.88 53.50
CA ASP A 196 -14.89 6.25 53.51
C ASP A 196 -13.93 7.29 54.13
N ASP A 197 -13.01 6.86 55.00
CA ASP A 197 -11.97 7.69 55.60
C ASP A 197 -10.71 7.84 54.73
N GLY A 198 -10.69 7.23 53.54
CA GLY A 198 -9.58 7.21 52.60
C GLY A 198 -8.46 6.22 52.94
N SER A 199 -8.61 5.41 54.00
CA SER A 199 -7.68 4.33 54.33
C SER A 199 -7.88 3.12 53.42
N LEU A 200 -6.79 2.36 53.16
CA LEU A 200 -6.86 1.10 52.44
C LEU A 200 -7.63 0.05 53.26
N ILE A 201 -8.47 -0.76 52.60
CA ILE A 201 -9.10 -1.94 53.19
C ILE A 201 -8.04 -2.95 53.65
N TYR A 202 -8.41 -3.86 54.55
CA TYR A 202 -7.50 -4.87 55.07
C TYR A 202 -7.16 -5.95 54.03
N GLU A 203 -5.94 -6.53 54.11
CA GLU A 203 -5.49 -7.58 53.20
C GLU A 203 -6.33 -8.87 53.26
N GLU A 204 -6.99 -9.11 54.38
CA GLU A 204 -7.94 -10.23 54.56
C GLU A 204 -9.27 -10.02 53.84
N ASP A 205 -9.58 -8.77 53.45
CA ASP A 205 -10.81 -8.45 52.75
C ASP A 205 -10.90 -9.14 51.38
N ASP A 206 -12.07 -9.64 51.04
CA ASP A 206 -12.33 -10.32 49.78
C ASP A 206 -12.08 -9.42 48.56
N LYS A 207 -12.35 -8.12 48.67
CA LYS A 207 -12.08 -7.14 47.61
C LYS A 207 -10.59 -6.99 47.36
N TYR A 208 -9.77 -6.94 48.41
CA TYR A 208 -8.31 -6.85 48.27
C TYR A 208 -7.76 -8.09 47.54
N LYS A 209 -8.21 -9.29 47.93
CA LYS A 209 -7.79 -10.54 47.27
C LYS A 209 -8.20 -10.59 45.81
N LYS A 210 -9.44 -10.22 45.47
CA LYS A 210 -9.90 -10.15 44.08
C LYS A 210 -9.13 -9.13 43.23
N TYR A 211 -8.75 -8.00 43.84
CA TYR A 211 -7.87 -7.04 43.16
C TYR A 211 -6.51 -7.62 42.86
N GLN A 212 -5.88 -8.34 43.78
CA GLN A 212 -4.60 -9.02 43.57
C GLN A 212 -4.71 -10.09 42.46
N GLU A 213 -5.83 -10.82 42.44
CA GLU A 213 -6.13 -11.79 41.37
C GLU A 213 -6.26 -11.10 40.00
N ALA A 214 -6.95 -9.98 39.93
CA ALA A 214 -7.11 -9.18 38.72
C ALA A 214 -5.75 -8.62 38.22
N LEU A 215 -4.92 -8.12 39.14
CA LEU A 215 -3.57 -7.64 38.84
C LEU A 215 -2.67 -8.78 38.34
N TYR A 216 -2.74 -9.94 38.97
CA TYR A 216 -2.00 -11.12 38.53
C TYR A 216 -2.43 -11.56 37.13
N GLN A 217 -3.75 -11.64 36.86
CA GLN A 217 -4.28 -11.95 35.54
C GLN A 217 -3.78 -10.95 34.49
N PHE A 218 -3.81 -9.66 34.81
CA PHE A 218 -3.28 -8.64 33.89
C PHE A 218 -1.81 -8.89 33.55
N ASN A 219 -0.97 -9.12 34.55
CA ASN A 219 0.46 -9.33 34.35
C ASN A 219 0.74 -10.54 33.44
N GLU A 220 0.08 -11.67 33.69
CA GLU A 220 0.25 -12.90 32.91
C GLU A 220 -0.22 -12.71 31.45
N ASP A 221 -1.44 -12.21 31.26
CA ASP A 221 -1.99 -12.02 29.91
C ASP A 221 -1.22 -10.95 29.12
N PHE A 222 -0.76 -9.89 29.79
CA PHE A 222 0.02 -8.84 29.15
C PHE A 222 1.43 -9.33 28.76
N LYS A 223 2.06 -10.16 29.60
CA LYS A 223 3.35 -10.80 29.28
C LYS A 223 3.25 -11.66 28.03
N ILE A 224 2.21 -12.49 27.93
CA ILE A 224 1.95 -13.32 26.74
C ILE A 224 1.75 -12.45 25.49
N ALA A 225 1.02 -11.34 25.63
CA ALA A 225 0.79 -10.42 24.52
C ALA A 225 2.09 -9.77 24.04
N ILE A 226 2.98 -9.35 24.97
CA ILE A 226 4.29 -8.77 24.64
C ILE A 226 5.20 -9.79 23.96
N GLU A 227 5.26 -11.03 24.44
CA GLU A 227 6.03 -12.12 23.79
C GLU A 227 5.53 -12.40 22.37
N GLY A 228 4.20 -12.39 22.16
CA GLY A 228 3.59 -12.51 20.83
C GLY A 228 3.96 -11.36 19.89
N ILE A 229 3.99 -10.13 20.41
CA ILE A 229 4.44 -8.95 19.65
C ILE A 229 5.91 -9.08 19.29
N GLU A 230 6.79 -9.49 20.22
CA GLU A 230 8.22 -9.73 19.98
C GLU A 230 8.45 -10.68 18.81
N GLY A 231 7.77 -11.83 18.80
CA GLY A 231 7.86 -12.81 17.72
C GLY A 231 7.45 -12.24 16.36
N ASN A 232 6.36 -11.46 16.32
CA ASN A 232 5.91 -10.80 15.09
C ASN A 232 6.88 -9.71 14.63
N VAL A 233 7.45 -8.93 15.55
CA VAL A 233 8.48 -7.92 15.23
C VAL A 233 9.69 -8.58 14.60
N GLY A 234 10.22 -9.66 15.20
CA GLY A 234 11.35 -10.41 14.64
C GLY A 234 11.07 -10.89 13.22
N ARG A 235 9.90 -11.48 12.98
CA ARG A 235 9.47 -11.90 11.63
C ARG A 235 9.43 -10.74 10.64
N LEU A 236 8.88 -9.58 11.01
CA LEU A 236 8.79 -8.39 10.14
C LEU A 236 10.18 -7.82 9.83
N LEU A 237 11.05 -7.69 10.85
CA LEU A 237 12.41 -7.18 10.66
C LEU A 237 13.21 -8.06 9.69
N HIS A 238 13.15 -9.39 9.88
CA HIS A 238 13.94 -10.33 9.08
C HIS A 238 13.40 -10.51 7.66
N SER A 239 12.08 -10.66 7.50
CA SER A 239 11.50 -11.03 6.20
C SER A 239 11.10 -9.86 5.33
N LYS A 240 10.78 -8.69 5.91
CA LYS A 240 10.21 -7.56 5.16
C LYS A 240 11.01 -6.27 5.24
N MET A 241 11.83 -6.08 6.29
CA MET A 241 12.54 -4.81 6.51
C MET A 241 14.04 -4.85 6.17
N GLU A 242 14.49 -5.96 5.60
CA GLU A 242 15.91 -6.18 5.25
C GLU A 242 16.88 -6.01 6.44
N LEU A 243 16.43 -6.40 7.64
CA LEU A 243 17.22 -6.39 8.88
C LEU A 243 17.34 -7.80 9.47
N PRO A 244 17.91 -8.78 8.72
CA PRO A 244 17.91 -10.19 9.14
C PRO A 244 18.79 -10.48 10.37
N ASN A 245 19.69 -9.55 10.72
CA ASN A 245 20.62 -9.71 11.82
C ASN A 245 20.24 -8.94 13.08
N VAL A 246 19.09 -8.25 13.06
CA VAL A 246 18.59 -7.45 14.20
C VAL A 246 17.43 -8.17 14.85
N ASN A 247 17.60 -8.56 16.11
CA ASN A 247 16.53 -9.05 16.98
C ASN A 247 16.13 -7.94 17.95
N LEU A 248 14.84 -7.78 18.18
CA LEU A 248 14.33 -6.90 19.22
C LEU A 248 13.88 -7.78 20.39
N LEU A 249 14.24 -7.39 21.61
CA LEU A 249 13.94 -8.12 22.83
C LEU A 249 13.11 -7.24 23.75
N PHE A 250 11.97 -7.76 24.20
CA PHE A 250 11.06 -7.09 25.11
C PHE A 250 11.09 -7.81 26.47
N GLU A 251 11.48 -7.10 27.52
CA GLU A 251 11.44 -7.59 28.89
C GLU A 251 10.31 -6.87 29.64
N TYR A 252 9.24 -7.58 29.96
CA TYR A 252 8.18 -7.06 30.79
C TYR A 252 8.48 -7.35 32.26
N LYS A 253 8.56 -6.29 33.09
CA LYS A 253 8.57 -6.36 34.54
C LYS A 253 7.18 -6.07 35.04
N GLU A 254 6.66 -6.96 35.87
CA GLU A 254 5.27 -6.95 36.33
C GLU A 254 4.90 -5.68 37.12
N ALA A 255 3.67 -5.25 36.98
CA ALA A 255 3.08 -4.24 37.82
C ALA A 255 2.84 -4.81 39.23
N THR A 256 3.05 -4.01 40.24
CA THR A 256 2.92 -4.42 41.66
C THR A 256 2.03 -3.45 42.43
N PHE A 257 1.33 -3.98 43.42
CA PHE A 257 0.56 -3.17 44.36
C PHE A 257 1.17 -3.32 45.73
N ASN A 258 1.58 -2.22 46.32
CA ASN A 258 2.23 -2.20 47.63
C ASN A 258 1.48 -1.26 48.60
N ASP A 259 1.40 -1.71 49.83
CA ASP A 259 0.89 -0.89 50.93
C ASP A 259 1.96 0.07 51.42
N THR A 260 1.57 1.30 51.64
CA THR A 260 2.42 2.33 52.28
C THR A 260 1.65 2.96 53.42
N ILE A 261 2.35 3.51 54.40
CA ILE A 261 1.76 4.34 55.44
C ILE A 261 1.91 5.80 54.99
N ASN A 262 0.78 6.50 54.83
CA ASN A 262 0.77 7.90 54.47
C ASN A 262 1.23 8.82 55.64
N GLY A 263 1.43 10.12 55.37
CA GLY A 263 1.88 11.10 56.38
C GLY A 263 0.91 11.26 57.58
N ASN A 264 -0.30 10.76 57.49
CA ASN A 264 -1.32 10.77 58.56
C ASN A 264 -1.36 9.46 59.34
N GLY A 265 -0.48 8.50 59.09
CA GLY A 265 -0.41 7.21 59.76
C GLY A 265 -1.45 6.19 59.29
N LEU A 266 -2.20 6.49 58.22
CA LEU A 266 -3.15 5.57 57.60
C LEU A 266 -2.49 4.71 56.53
N LYS A 267 -2.90 3.43 56.43
CA LYS A 267 -2.50 2.57 55.33
C LYS A 267 -3.02 3.15 54.01
N ASP A 268 -2.15 3.31 53.05
CA ASP A 268 -2.48 3.73 51.69
C ASP A 268 -1.88 2.71 50.70
N GLY A 269 -2.61 2.44 49.64
CA GLY A 269 -2.18 1.50 48.60
C GLY A 269 -1.73 2.22 47.34
N LYS A 270 -0.64 1.76 46.77
CA LYS A 270 -0.11 2.33 45.52
C LYS A 270 0.14 1.25 44.47
N LEU A 271 -0.52 1.43 43.34
CA LEU A 271 -0.22 0.65 42.15
C LEU A 271 1.04 1.20 41.49
N HIS A 272 2.07 0.38 41.39
CA HIS A 272 3.28 0.66 40.63
C HIS A 272 3.13 0.06 39.24
N ALA A 273 3.24 0.90 38.23
CA ALA A 273 3.21 0.45 36.86
C ALA A 273 4.35 -0.53 36.57
N GLY A 274 4.10 -1.51 35.74
CA GLY A 274 5.13 -2.38 35.21
C GLY A 274 6.14 -1.61 34.35
N LYS A 275 7.23 -2.27 33.96
CA LYS A 275 8.20 -1.70 33.02
C LYS A 275 8.28 -2.55 31.78
N ILE A 276 8.40 -1.94 30.61
CA ILE A 276 8.68 -2.58 29.32
C ILE A 276 10.06 -2.12 28.88
N LEU A 277 11.06 -2.99 29.02
CA LEU A 277 12.43 -2.70 28.61
C LEU A 277 12.64 -3.23 27.19
N ILE A 278 13.01 -2.34 26.27
CA ILE A 278 13.30 -2.71 24.88
C ILE A 278 14.80 -2.64 24.67
N SER A 279 15.37 -3.79 24.31
CA SER A 279 16.77 -3.88 23.88
C SER A 279 16.84 -4.54 22.51
N ALA A 280 17.98 -4.43 21.84
CA ALA A 280 18.22 -5.10 20.57
C ALA A 280 19.41 -6.04 20.66
N GLU A 281 19.47 -7.00 19.74
CA GLU A 281 20.65 -7.83 19.51
C GLU A 281 21.04 -7.70 18.04
N ASP A 282 22.33 -7.39 17.77
CA ASP A 282 22.88 -7.41 16.42
C ASP A 282 23.83 -8.60 16.25
N THR A 283 23.38 -9.61 15.51
CA THR A 283 24.14 -10.83 15.28
C THR A 283 25.35 -10.66 14.36
N ASN A 284 25.48 -9.51 13.66
CA ASN A 284 26.70 -9.17 12.90
C ASN A 284 27.91 -8.91 13.80
N ILE A 285 27.68 -8.59 15.08
CA ILE A 285 28.78 -8.37 16.02
C ILE A 285 29.42 -9.72 16.35
N ALA A 286 30.72 -9.85 16.02
CA ALA A 286 31.46 -11.11 16.19
C ALA A 286 31.53 -11.54 17.67
N ASP A 287 31.77 -10.58 18.59
CA ASP A 287 31.81 -10.83 20.04
C ASP A 287 30.40 -10.98 20.59
N ALA A 288 30.03 -12.19 20.98
CA ALA A 288 28.70 -12.49 21.51
C ALA A 288 28.31 -11.65 22.75
N ASN A 289 29.28 -11.25 23.57
CA ASN A 289 29.04 -10.44 24.77
C ASN A 289 28.65 -8.98 24.43
N LYS A 290 28.96 -8.51 23.22
CA LYS A 290 28.68 -7.16 22.74
C LYS A 290 27.44 -7.08 21.84
N ARG A 291 26.82 -8.21 21.49
CA ARG A 291 25.62 -8.26 20.62
C ARG A 291 24.41 -7.57 21.23
N LYS A 292 24.24 -7.68 22.56
CA LYS A 292 23.11 -7.09 23.27
C LYS A 292 23.30 -5.57 23.42
N ILE A 293 22.40 -4.82 22.81
CA ILE A 293 22.37 -3.36 22.76
C ILE A 293 21.24 -2.89 23.67
N LYS A 294 21.59 -2.38 24.85
CA LYS A 294 20.61 -1.93 25.85
C LYS A 294 19.83 -0.68 25.39
N HIS A 295 20.47 0.20 24.62
CA HIS A 295 19.90 1.45 24.14
C HIS A 295 19.89 1.48 22.60
N PRO A 296 18.87 0.99 21.92
CA PRO A 296 18.80 0.94 20.46
C PRO A 296 19.06 2.28 19.78
N ARG A 297 18.57 3.38 20.36
CA ARG A 297 18.74 4.73 19.81
C ARG A 297 20.20 5.20 19.74
N THR A 298 21.04 4.73 20.61
CA THR A 298 22.46 5.13 20.60
C THR A 298 23.30 4.34 19.58
N TYR A 299 22.76 3.24 19.09
CA TYR A 299 23.45 2.33 18.17
C TYR A 299 22.95 2.44 16.75
N PHE A 300 21.63 2.40 16.53
CA PHE A 300 21.04 2.43 15.21
C PHE A 300 20.86 3.85 14.68
N ASN A 301 21.00 4.01 13.37
CA ASN A 301 20.66 5.27 12.69
C ASN A 301 19.12 5.48 12.64
N GLU A 302 18.68 6.70 12.32
CA GLU A 302 17.27 7.08 12.31
C GLU A 302 16.42 6.22 11.36
N ALA A 303 16.95 5.82 10.18
CA ALA A 303 16.24 5.00 9.24
C ALA A 303 15.98 3.59 9.79
N THR A 304 16.97 2.98 10.46
CA THR A 304 16.83 1.69 11.13
C THR A 304 15.85 1.77 12.29
N LEU A 305 15.93 2.81 13.13
CA LEU A 305 14.98 3.05 14.22
C LEU A 305 13.56 3.21 13.69
N SER A 306 13.39 3.92 12.58
CA SER A 306 12.08 4.09 11.93
C SER A 306 11.53 2.76 11.39
N LYS A 307 12.37 1.88 10.83
CA LYS A 307 11.98 0.52 10.44
C LYS A 307 11.56 -0.31 11.66
N ILE A 308 12.31 -0.24 12.75
CA ILE A 308 12.00 -0.94 14.00
C ILE A 308 10.66 -0.45 14.58
N ALA A 309 10.45 0.88 14.65
CA ALA A 309 9.19 1.45 15.13
C ALA A 309 7.99 1.02 14.27
N LEU A 310 8.16 1.02 12.96
CA LEU A 310 7.14 0.53 12.03
C LEU A 310 6.87 -0.96 12.24
N ALA A 311 7.91 -1.78 12.45
CA ALA A 311 7.76 -3.20 12.72
C ALA A 311 6.98 -3.46 14.02
N ILE A 312 7.28 -2.72 15.11
CA ILE A 312 6.52 -2.81 16.37
C ILE A 312 5.05 -2.47 16.13
N ARG A 313 4.77 -1.37 15.42
CA ARG A 313 3.40 -0.94 15.17
C ARG A 313 2.62 -1.95 14.32
N LEU A 314 3.23 -2.46 13.26
CA LEU A 314 2.64 -3.48 12.41
C LEU A 314 2.44 -4.80 13.16
N ALA A 315 3.36 -5.18 14.06
CA ALA A 315 3.22 -6.39 14.87
C ALA A 315 2.03 -6.30 15.84
N VAL A 316 1.83 -5.13 16.48
CA VAL A 316 0.66 -4.86 17.32
C VAL A 316 -0.62 -4.91 16.49
N PHE A 317 -0.60 -4.32 15.30
CA PHE A 317 -1.73 -4.31 14.38
C PHE A 317 -2.11 -5.74 13.91
N GLU A 318 -1.14 -6.56 13.55
CA GLU A 318 -1.38 -7.97 13.16
C GLU A 318 -1.90 -8.80 14.33
N ASN A 319 -1.39 -8.58 15.54
CA ASN A 319 -1.88 -9.25 16.74
C ASN A 319 -3.35 -8.92 16.99
N LYS A 320 -3.72 -7.64 16.93
CA LYS A 320 -5.11 -7.18 17.05
C LYS A 320 -6.03 -7.86 16.02
N ALA A 321 -5.59 -7.96 14.78
CA ALA A 321 -6.37 -8.52 13.69
C ALA A 321 -6.65 -10.04 13.83
N SER A 322 -5.80 -10.77 14.55
CA SER A 322 -5.95 -12.22 14.73
C SER A 322 -7.07 -12.64 15.68
N PHE A 323 -7.56 -11.72 16.51
CA PHE A 323 -8.56 -12.02 17.58
C PHE A 323 -10.00 -11.65 17.23
N CYS A 324 -10.31 -11.22 16.02
CA CYS A 324 -11.62 -10.70 15.67
C CYS A 324 -12.28 -11.46 14.53
N ASP A 325 -13.38 -12.17 14.82
CA ASP A 325 -14.17 -12.97 13.85
C ASP A 325 -15.37 -12.20 13.25
N SER A 326 -15.44 -10.88 13.43
CA SER A 326 -16.60 -10.10 13.03
C SER A 326 -16.45 -9.40 11.67
N ASP A 327 -17.59 -9.17 10.99
CA ASP A 327 -17.72 -8.50 9.71
C ASP A 327 -17.52 -6.98 9.82
N GLY A 328 -16.28 -6.50 9.81
CA GLY A 328 -15.93 -5.08 9.77
C GLY A 328 -15.06 -4.70 8.60
N ALA A 329 -15.03 -3.42 8.24
CA ALA A 329 -14.09 -2.92 7.25
C ALA A 329 -12.66 -2.87 7.84
N LYS A 330 -11.67 -3.24 7.02
CA LYS A 330 -10.26 -3.28 7.42
C LYS A 330 -9.51 -2.13 6.75
N LEU A 331 -9.14 -1.11 7.54
CA LEU A 331 -8.54 0.11 7.04
C LEU A 331 -7.17 0.37 7.66
N LEU A 332 -6.25 0.85 6.85
CA LEU A 332 -4.94 1.30 7.30
C LEU A 332 -4.69 2.73 6.79
N PHE A 333 -4.68 3.67 7.74
CA PHE A 333 -4.43 5.08 7.46
C PHE A 333 -2.96 5.40 7.71
N VAL A 334 -2.30 6.01 6.72
CA VAL A 334 -0.87 6.34 6.77
C VAL A 334 -0.71 7.82 6.40
N ASP A 335 -0.32 8.66 7.37
CA ASP A 335 -0.11 10.10 7.17
C ASP A 335 1.37 10.46 7.36
N ASP A 336 1.99 10.88 6.27
CA ASP A 336 3.39 11.35 6.21
C ASP A 336 4.43 10.42 6.87
N LEU A 337 4.16 9.11 6.90
CA LEU A 337 5.01 8.10 7.56
C LEU A 337 6.44 8.05 7.02
N LEU A 338 6.64 8.40 5.75
CA LEU A 338 7.87 8.13 5.02
C LEU A 338 8.88 9.28 5.02
N VAL A 339 8.63 10.32 5.80
CA VAL A 339 9.50 11.52 5.87
C VAL A 339 10.90 11.19 6.35
N THR A 340 11.02 10.24 7.27
CA THR A 340 12.32 9.84 7.88
C THR A 340 13.10 8.84 7.04
N PHE A 341 12.53 8.30 5.98
CA PHE A 341 13.18 7.29 5.16
C PHE A 341 13.85 7.91 3.93
N ASP A 342 15.08 7.49 3.64
CA ASP A 342 15.72 7.73 2.34
C ASP A 342 15.00 6.99 1.21
N MET A 343 15.33 7.29 -0.04
CA MET A 343 14.63 6.75 -1.21
C MET A 343 14.65 5.22 -1.29
N ARG A 344 15.73 4.56 -0.87
CA ARG A 344 15.83 3.09 -0.88
C ARG A 344 14.89 2.49 0.17
N ASN A 345 14.96 2.97 1.39
CA ASN A 345 14.10 2.51 2.48
C ASN A 345 12.61 2.80 2.23
N ARG A 346 12.28 3.86 1.49
CA ARG A 346 10.89 4.14 1.07
C ARG A 346 10.31 3.07 0.17
N ILE A 347 11.12 2.49 -0.74
CA ILE A 347 10.68 1.39 -1.61
C ILE A 347 10.36 0.15 -0.76
N ASP A 348 11.19 -0.18 0.22
CA ASP A 348 10.96 -1.32 1.11
C ASP A 348 9.67 -1.15 1.89
N VAL A 349 9.46 0.02 2.52
CA VAL A 349 8.24 0.32 3.28
C VAL A 349 7.01 0.33 2.36
N MET A 350 7.14 0.83 1.14
CA MET A 350 6.07 0.80 0.14
C MET A 350 5.66 -0.65 -0.19
N ASN A 351 6.63 -1.54 -0.41
CA ASN A 351 6.36 -2.95 -0.68
C ASN A 351 5.69 -3.65 0.51
N ILE A 352 6.08 -3.29 1.74
CA ILE A 352 5.44 -3.78 2.95
C ILE A 352 3.98 -3.34 3.00
N LEU A 353 3.71 -2.04 2.80
CA LEU A 353 2.34 -1.51 2.79
C LEU A 353 1.50 -2.16 1.67
N LEU A 354 2.06 -2.35 0.47
CA LEU A 354 1.37 -3.03 -0.62
C LEU A 354 1.02 -4.48 -0.29
N GLY A 355 1.82 -5.16 0.52
CA GLY A 355 1.48 -6.49 1.04
C GLY A 355 0.21 -6.50 1.90
N TYR A 356 -0.09 -5.41 2.60
CA TYR A 356 -1.36 -5.26 3.34
C TYR A 356 -2.54 -4.87 2.45
N ALA A 357 -2.31 -4.30 1.26
CA ALA A 357 -3.38 -3.84 0.37
C ALA A 357 -4.30 -4.96 -0.15
N GLU A 358 -3.89 -6.23 -0.02
CA GLU A 358 -4.73 -7.39 -0.36
C GLU A 358 -5.84 -7.63 0.66
N SER A 359 -5.54 -7.39 1.96
CA SER A 359 -6.46 -7.66 3.07
C SER A 359 -7.06 -6.39 3.66
N TYR A 360 -6.43 -5.24 3.48
CA TYR A 360 -6.82 -3.94 4.02
C TYR A 360 -7.00 -2.91 2.93
N GLN A 361 -7.88 -1.96 3.15
CA GLN A 361 -7.94 -0.76 2.31
C GLN A 361 -6.95 0.27 2.86
N LEU A 362 -6.00 0.67 2.02
CA LEU A 362 -4.96 1.62 2.38
C LEU A 362 -5.36 3.04 1.99
N LEU A 363 -5.20 3.97 2.93
CA LEU A 363 -5.31 5.40 2.71
C LEU A 363 -3.96 6.03 3.06
N ILE A 364 -3.18 6.42 2.04
CA ILE A 364 -1.83 6.95 2.20
C ILE A 364 -1.83 8.43 1.82
N PHE A 365 -1.42 9.28 2.75
CA PHE A 365 -1.29 10.71 2.58
C PHE A 365 0.18 11.11 2.64
N THR A 366 0.61 11.97 1.74
CA THR A 366 2.00 12.43 1.70
C THR A 366 2.11 13.87 1.20
N HIS A 367 3.11 14.59 1.72
CA HIS A 367 3.52 15.90 1.17
C HIS A 367 4.72 15.78 0.22
N ASP A 368 5.31 14.59 0.09
CA ASP A 368 6.44 14.35 -0.80
C ASP A 368 5.96 13.97 -2.20
N ARG A 369 6.10 14.90 -3.14
CA ARG A 369 5.71 14.70 -4.54
C ARG A 369 6.55 13.64 -5.26
N ALA A 370 7.82 13.52 -4.91
CA ALA A 370 8.70 12.52 -5.50
C ALA A 370 8.25 11.12 -5.09
N PHE A 371 7.95 10.92 -3.81
CA PHE A 371 7.37 9.68 -3.30
C PHE A 371 6.02 9.37 -3.94
N TYR A 372 5.11 10.32 -4.02
CA TYR A 372 3.81 10.15 -4.66
C TYR A 372 3.94 9.62 -6.10
N ASN A 373 4.83 10.25 -6.89
CA ASN A 373 5.07 9.84 -8.27
C ASN A 373 5.74 8.46 -8.35
N MET A 374 6.70 8.17 -7.48
CA MET A 374 7.38 6.89 -7.39
C MET A 374 6.39 5.76 -7.06
N PHE A 375 5.55 5.95 -6.05
CA PHE A 375 4.53 4.98 -5.63
C PHE A 375 3.53 4.70 -6.76
N LYS A 376 3.06 5.75 -7.43
CA LYS A 376 2.14 5.65 -8.56
C LYS A 376 2.75 4.87 -9.73
N ASN A 377 4.02 5.15 -10.07
CA ASN A 377 4.73 4.43 -11.13
C ASN A 377 4.94 2.95 -10.76
N HIS A 378 5.32 2.66 -9.52
CA HIS A 378 5.46 1.30 -9.03
C HIS A 378 4.13 0.50 -9.11
N LEU A 379 3.01 1.13 -8.77
CA LEU A 379 1.68 0.52 -8.93
C LEU A 379 1.32 0.28 -10.41
N LEU A 380 1.77 1.14 -11.31
CA LEU A 380 1.60 0.94 -12.76
C LEU A 380 2.41 -0.26 -13.24
N ASP A 381 3.67 -0.38 -12.81
CA ASP A 381 4.56 -1.49 -13.16
C ASP A 381 4.02 -2.83 -12.64
N MET A 382 3.42 -2.83 -11.44
CA MET A 382 2.77 -4.01 -10.86
C MET A 382 1.35 -4.29 -11.38
N GLU A 383 0.85 -3.51 -12.32
CA GLU A 383 -0.55 -3.56 -12.83
C GLU A 383 -1.64 -3.40 -11.75
N GLN A 384 -1.30 -2.86 -10.59
CA GLN A 384 -2.24 -2.68 -9.46
C GLN A 384 -2.94 -1.32 -9.44
N HIS A 385 -2.56 -0.38 -10.31
CA HIS A 385 -3.09 1.00 -10.35
C HIS A 385 -4.63 1.09 -10.40
N LYS A 386 -5.31 0.09 -10.97
CA LYS A 386 -6.79 0.03 -11.05
C LYS A 386 -7.47 -0.13 -9.69
N LYS A 387 -6.74 -0.68 -8.70
CA LYS A 387 -7.21 -0.85 -7.32
C LYS A 387 -7.01 0.41 -6.47
N TRP A 388 -6.48 1.49 -7.07
CA TRP A 388 -6.14 2.74 -6.39
C TRP A 388 -6.84 3.93 -7.01
N LYS A 389 -7.18 4.91 -6.18
CA LYS A 389 -7.47 6.29 -6.57
C LYS A 389 -6.30 7.19 -6.20
N PHE A 390 -6.04 8.16 -7.08
CA PHE A 390 -4.97 9.14 -6.91
C PHE A 390 -5.58 10.52 -6.88
N ALA A 391 -5.23 11.32 -5.89
CA ALA A 391 -5.75 12.66 -5.77
C ALA A 391 -4.68 13.64 -5.26
N GLN A 392 -4.95 14.91 -5.45
CA GLN A 392 -4.16 16.02 -4.92
C GLN A 392 -5.08 16.93 -4.11
N ILE A 393 -4.57 17.43 -2.99
CA ILE A 393 -5.26 18.43 -2.16
C ILE A 393 -4.42 19.69 -2.11
N TYR A 394 -5.04 20.81 -2.35
CA TYR A 394 -4.42 22.14 -2.29
C TYR A 394 -5.38 23.17 -1.72
N MET A 395 -4.82 24.27 -1.22
CA MET A 395 -5.61 25.37 -0.69
C MET A 395 -6.07 26.29 -1.85
N GLN A 396 -7.37 26.60 -1.91
CA GLN A 396 -7.96 27.48 -2.92
C GLN A 396 -8.76 28.59 -2.27
N GLY A 397 -8.71 29.77 -2.84
CA GLY A 397 -9.52 30.95 -2.46
C GLY A 397 -8.71 32.23 -2.38
N ASN A 398 -9.40 33.37 -2.60
CA ASN A 398 -8.87 34.71 -2.37
C ASN A 398 -9.30 35.14 -0.95
N GLY A 399 -8.35 35.35 -0.05
CA GLY A 399 -8.60 35.62 1.37
C GLY A 399 -8.49 34.35 2.21
N HIS A 400 -9.61 33.88 2.80
CA HIS A 400 -9.59 32.60 3.52
C HIS A 400 -9.54 31.43 2.55
N GLN A 401 -8.45 30.69 2.58
CA GLN A 401 -8.24 29.52 1.73
C GLN A 401 -8.94 28.28 2.32
N VAL A 402 -9.55 27.49 1.47
CA VAL A 402 -10.19 26.21 1.83
C VAL A 402 -9.55 25.05 1.05
N PRO A 403 -9.44 23.86 1.67
CA PRO A 403 -8.93 22.69 0.98
C PRO A 403 -9.81 22.33 -0.23
N LYS A 404 -9.17 22.05 -1.36
CA LYS A 404 -9.82 21.49 -2.53
C LYS A 404 -9.12 20.20 -2.94
N ILE A 405 -9.88 19.13 -3.03
CA ILE A 405 -9.40 17.81 -3.47
C ILE A 405 -9.72 17.66 -4.95
N VAL A 406 -8.72 17.28 -5.72
CA VAL A 406 -8.84 17.00 -7.15
C VAL A 406 -8.34 15.60 -7.42
N GLU A 407 -9.23 14.75 -7.91
CA GLU A 407 -8.87 13.41 -8.33
C GLU A 407 -8.00 13.46 -9.60
N GLU A 408 -6.90 12.73 -9.61
CA GLU A 408 -6.10 12.59 -10.82
C GLU A 408 -6.79 11.66 -11.81
N LYS A 409 -7.20 12.20 -12.91
CA LYS A 409 -7.72 11.44 -14.05
C LYS A 409 -6.58 11.12 -15.02
N SER A 410 -6.68 10.00 -15.74
CA SER A 410 -5.74 9.71 -16.82
C SER A 410 -5.87 10.77 -17.93
N ASN A 411 -4.81 10.97 -18.72
CA ASN A 411 -4.91 11.90 -19.84
C ASN A 411 -6.05 11.53 -20.79
N LEU A 412 -6.33 10.23 -20.96
CA LEU A 412 -7.45 9.78 -21.79
C LEU A 412 -8.81 10.16 -21.16
N ASP A 413 -8.98 10.01 -19.83
CA ASP A 413 -10.20 10.40 -19.14
C ASP A 413 -10.39 11.93 -19.18
N MET A 414 -9.28 12.69 -19.09
CA MET A 414 -9.31 14.14 -19.27
C MET A 414 -9.67 14.51 -20.70
N ALA A 415 -9.13 13.80 -21.71
CA ALA A 415 -9.49 14.02 -23.10
C ALA A 415 -10.99 13.78 -23.32
N LYS A 416 -11.55 12.69 -22.79
CA LYS A 416 -12.99 12.41 -22.87
C LYS A 416 -13.83 13.47 -22.15
N LYS A 417 -13.44 13.86 -20.94
CA LYS A 417 -14.12 14.91 -20.19
C LYS A 417 -14.24 16.20 -21.01
N TYR A 418 -13.13 16.69 -21.57
CA TYR A 418 -13.14 17.89 -22.40
C TYR A 418 -13.88 17.69 -23.71
N PHE A 419 -13.87 16.49 -24.28
CA PHE A 419 -14.70 16.14 -25.42
C PHE A 419 -16.19 16.28 -25.11
N ASP A 420 -16.63 15.79 -23.95
CA ASP A 420 -18.02 15.90 -23.50
C ASP A 420 -18.42 17.35 -23.21
N GLU A 421 -17.50 18.14 -22.66
CA GLU A 421 -17.65 19.59 -22.43
C GLU A 421 -17.54 20.44 -23.73
N ASN A 422 -17.33 19.79 -24.89
CA ASN A 422 -17.13 20.40 -26.19
C ASN A 422 -15.89 21.30 -26.31
N ASP A 423 -14.91 21.17 -25.41
CA ASP A 423 -13.61 21.79 -25.54
C ASP A 423 -12.67 20.87 -26.36
N CYS A 424 -12.80 20.93 -27.67
CA CYS A 424 -12.06 20.09 -28.59
C CYS A 424 -10.55 20.33 -28.53
N VAL A 425 -10.10 21.53 -28.23
CA VAL A 425 -8.66 21.86 -28.13
C VAL A 425 -8.04 21.21 -26.91
N ALA A 426 -8.63 21.41 -25.73
CA ALA A 426 -8.14 20.76 -24.51
C ALA A 426 -8.17 19.22 -24.64
N SER A 427 -9.25 18.65 -25.20
CA SER A 427 -9.37 17.23 -25.47
C SER A 427 -8.21 16.71 -26.34
N ALA A 428 -7.90 17.38 -27.45
CA ALA A 428 -6.81 16.99 -28.35
C ALA A 428 -5.42 17.07 -27.68
N VAL A 429 -5.17 18.09 -26.84
CA VAL A 429 -3.93 18.22 -26.06
C VAL A 429 -3.74 17.04 -25.11
N TYR A 430 -4.78 16.66 -24.37
CA TYR A 430 -4.70 15.52 -23.46
C TYR A 430 -4.57 14.19 -24.21
N LEU A 431 -5.24 14.06 -25.34
CA LEU A 431 -5.12 12.87 -26.19
C LEU A 431 -3.69 12.71 -26.74
N ARG A 432 -3.04 13.81 -27.16
CA ARG A 432 -1.64 13.82 -27.55
C ARG A 432 -0.73 13.35 -26.42
N LYS A 433 -0.91 13.89 -25.19
CA LYS A 433 -0.12 13.48 -24.02
C LYS A 433 -0.28 11.99 -23.71
N GLU A 434 -1.51 11.46 -23.83
CA GLU A 434 -1.75 10.03 -23.62
C GLU A 434 -1.06 9.19 -24.72
N CYS A 435 -1.16 9.60 -25.97
CA CYS A 435 -0.52 8.93 -27.10
C CYS A 435 1.01 8.89 -26.94
N GLU A 436 1.64 10.00 -26.52
CA GLU A 436 3.08 10.05 -26.22
C GLU A 436 3.46 9.11 -25.06
N LYS A 437 2.65 9.10 -24.01
CA LYS A 437 2.87 8.22 -22.85
C LYS A 437 2.81 6.76 -23.24
N ILE A 438 1.78 6.36 -24.00
CA ILE A 438 1.62 4.98 -24.48
C ILE A 438 2.79 4.60 -25.38
N ALA A 439 3.14 5.42 -26.37
CA ALA A 439 4.24 5.15 -27.27
C ALA A 439 5.57 4.95 -26.53
N LYS A 440 5.86 5.80 -25.54
CA LYS A 440 7.06 5.67 -24.69
C LYS A 440 7.05 4.38 -23.88
N SER A 441 5.91 3.94 -23.35
CA SER A 441 5.81 2.71 -22.57
C SER A 441 5.97 1.43 -23.43
N LEU A 442 5.60 1.50 -24.70
CA LEU A 442 5.69 0.39 -25.64
C LEU A 442 7.04 0.28 -26.35
N LEU A 443 7.85 1.35 -26.36
CA LEU A 443 9.13 1.39 -27.04
C LEU A 443 10.29 0.90 -26.17
N LYS A 444 11.36 0.41 -26.80
CA LYS A 444 12.65 0.14 -26.14
C LYS A 444 13.36 1.45 -25.81
N LEU A 445 14.16 1.43 -24.75
CA LEU A 445 14.88 2.63 -24.27
C LEU A 445 15.71 3.31 -25.39
N ARG A 446 16.34 2.53 -26.27
CA ARG A 446 17.10 3.02 -27.42
C ARG A 446 16.29 3.88 -28.40
N TYR A 447 14.98 3.68 -28.46
CA TYR A 447 14.08 4.45 -29.34
C TYR A 447 13.46 5.67 -28.65
N LEU A 448 13.83 5.93 -27.41
CA LEU A 448 13.40 7.11 -26.67
C LEU A 448 14.42 8.25 -26.73
N CYS A 449 15.65 7.97 -27.20
CA CYS A 449 16.74 8.93 -27.34
C CYS A 449 16.96 9.24 -28.82
N ALA A 450 17.09 10.51 -29.19
CA ALA A 450 17.48 10.90 -30.53
C ALA A 450 19.01 10.72 -30.73
N GLU A 451 19.43 10.32 -31.94
CA GLU A 451 20.84 10.08 -32.25
C GLU A 451 21.73 11.34 -32.23
N ASN A 452 21.14 12.54 -32.27
CA ASN A 452 21.88 13.80 -32.27
C ASN A 452 21.86 14.46 -30.87
N VAL A 453 22.87 14.15 -30.07
CA VAL A 453 23.11 14.78 -28.79
C VAL A 453 23.85 16.10 -28.98
N VAL A 454 23.14 17.22 -28.89
CA VAL A 454 23.76 18.51 -28.60
C VAL A 454 24.06 18.54 -27.10
N ILE A 455 25.34 18.75 -26.77
CA ILE A 455 25.84 18.74 -25.38
C ILE A 455 24.95 19.59 -24.47
N GLY A 456 24.29 18.97 -23.47
CA GLY A 456 23.56 19.63 -22.38
C GLY A 456 22.05 19.56 -22.40
N LYS A 457 21.39 19.00 -23.44
CA LYS A 457 19.92 18.73 -23.40
C LYS A 457 19.64 17.32 -23.91
N MET A 458 18.94 16.51 -23.15
CA MET A 458 18.36 15.27 -23.69
C MET A 458 17.34 15.67 -24.78
N PRO A 459 17.56 15.29 -26.06
CA PRO A 459 16.60 15.61 -27.10
C PRO A 459 15.33 14.78 -26.87
N THR A 460 14.22 15.46 -26.68
CA THR A 460 12.90 14.84 -26.65
C THR A 460 12.49 14.45 -28.06
N MET A 461 12.17 13.18 -28.28
CA MET A 461 11.64 12.74 -29.56
C MET A 461 10.25 13.32 -29.80
N SER A 462 9.98 13.71 -31.03
CA SER A 462 8.62 14.14 -31.41
C SER A 462 7.64 12.97 -31.35
N LEU A 463 6.35 13.25 -31.14
CA LEU A 463 5.32 12.21 -31.21
C LEU A 463 5.36 11.45 -32.56
N GLY A 464 5.71 12.15 -33.64
CA GLY A 464 5.88 11.54 -34.96
C GLY A 464 6.94 10.46 -35.00
N ASP A 465 8.12 10.76 -34.44
CA ASP A 465 9.23 9.82 -34.40
C ASP A 465 8.92 8.63 -33.48
N LEU A 466 8.29 8.89 -32.33
CA LEU A 466 7.82 7.83 -31.42
C LEU A 466 6.86 6.86 -32.12
N LEU A 467 5.86 7.38 -32.86
CA LEU A 467 4.90 6.55 -33.58
C LEU A 467 5.54 5.80 -34.76
N ASN A 468 6.49 6.42 -35.48
CA ASN A 468 7.23 5.75 -36.55
C ASN A 468 8.08 4.59 -36.00
N ASN A 469 8.75 4.80 -34.86
CA ASN A 469 9.51 3.75 -34.21
C ASN A 469 8.61 2.64 -33.67
N LEU A 470 7.45 2.99 -33.12
CA LEU A 470 6.47 2.02 -32.64
C LEU A 470 5.90 1.17 -33.79
N LYS A 471 5.66 1.80 -34.94
CA LYS A 471 5.25 1.08 -36.16
C LYS A 471 6.28 0.05 -36.55
N LYS A 472 7.58 0.41 -36.59
CA LYS A 472 8.66 -0.54 -36.90
C LYS A 472 8.70 -1.73 -35.94
N GLU A 473 8.51 -1.48 -34.65
CA GLU A 473 8.46 -2.56 -33.63
C GLU A 473 7.23 -3.47 -33.82
N PHE A 474 6.08 -2.92 -34.22
CA PHE A 474 4.88 -3.71 -34.49
C PHE A 474 5.01 -4.51 -35.79
N ASP A 475 5.58 -3.91 -36.83
CA ASP A 475 5.85 -4.59 -38.10
C ASP A 475 6.82 -5.77 -37.89
N ASP A 476 7.87 -5.58 -37.06
CA ASP A 476 8.85 -6.62 -36.70
C ASP A 476 8.20 -7.85 -36.04
N CYS A 477 7.18 -7.65 -35.22
CA CYS A 477 6.45 -8.75 -34.55
C CYS A 477 5.14 -9.15 -35.26
N LYS A 478 4.87 -8.62 -36.46
CA LYS A 478 3.65 -8.86 -37.25
C LYS A 478 2.35 -8.48 -36.52
N LEU A 479 2.42 -7.49 -35.60
CA LEU A 479 1.25 -6.94 -34.93
C LEU A 479 0.60 -5.88 -35.82
N VAL A 480 -0.62 -6.13 -36.26
CA VAL A 480 -1.35 -5.20 -37.11
C VAL A 480 -2.03 -4.11 -36.28
N PHE A 481 -1.68 -2.85 -36.56
CA PHE A 481 -2.31 -1.67 -35.97
C PHE A 481 -2.47 -0.55 -37.01
N ASN A 482 -3.56 0.21 -36.94
CA ASN A 482 -3.85 1.27 -37.92
C ASN A 482 -3.05 2.55 -37.63
N PHE A 483 -1.76 2.55 -37.99
CA PHE A 483 -0.88 3.73 -37.88
C PHE A 483 -1.18 4.81 -38.92
N CYS A 484 -1.84 4.48 -40.05
CA CYS A 484 -2.17 5.47 -41.08
C CYS A 484 -3.14 6.50 -40.52
N ASP A 485 -4.28 6.08 -40.00
CA ASP A 485 -5.27 6.98 -39.41
C ASP A 485 -4.68 7.74 -38.20
N LEU A 486 -3.93 7.06 -37.33
CA LEU A 486 -3.28 7.72 -36.20
C LEU A 486 -2.29 8.80 -36.65
N SER A 487 -1.54 8.58 -37.73
CA SER A 487 -0.61 9.57 -38.30
C SER A 487 -1.33 10.79 -38.89
N ILE A 488 -2.46 10.57 -39.57
CA ILE A 488 -3.32 11.66 -40.10
C ILE A 488 -3.88 12.48 -38.95
N LEU A 489 -4.54 11.83 -38.00
CA LEU A 489 -5.12 12.49 -36.84
C LEU A 489 -4.08 13.21 -35.97
N ARG A 490 -2.84 12.69 -35.91
CA ARG A 490 -1.74 13.39 -35.24
C ARG A 490 -1.40 14.72 -35.93
N LYS A 491 -1.30 14.71 -37.26
CA LYS A 491 -0.95 15.93 -38.03
C LYS A 491 -2.08 16.95 -37.97
N ASP A 492 -3.30 16.50 -38.24
CA ASP A 492 -4.44 17.36 -38.51
C ASP A 492 -5.18 17.79 -37.21
N LEU A 493 -4.88 17.15 -36.07
CA LEU A 493 -5.59 17.37 -34.83
C LEU A 493 -4.64 17.62 -33.65
N MET A 494 -3.76 16.65 -33.35
CA MET A 494 -2.94 16.70 -32.12
C MET A 494 -1.77 17.69 -32.21
N ASN A 495 -1.22 17.97 -33.39
CA ASN A 495 -0.15 18.95 -33.57
C ASN A 495 -0.71 20.37 -33.58
N ILE A 496 -1.83 20.58 -34.25
CA ILE A 496 -2.49 21.89 -34.39
C ILE A 496 -2.94 22.42 -33.03
N SER A 497 -3.48 21.57 -32.17
CA SER A 497 -3.94 21.95 -30.82
C SER A 497 -2.83 22.53 -29.92
N VAL A 498 -1.54 22.39 -30.29
CA VAL A 498 -0.39 22.87 -29.51
C VAL A 498 0.24 24.13 -30.11
N HIS A 499 -0.10 24.46 -31.37
CA HIS A 499 0.34 25.66 -32.07
C HIS A 499 -0.85 26.58 -32.24
N ASP A 500 -0.66 27.86 -31.96
CA ASP A 500 -1.71 28.90 -32.15
C ASP A 500 -1.84 29.18 -33.66
N ASP A 501 -2.65 28.35 -34.33
CA ASP A 501 -2.94 28.49 -35.75
C ASP A 501 -4.42 28.89 -35.91
N ALA A 502 -4.66 30.19 -36.10
CA ALA A 502 -5.97 30.81 -36.10
C ALA A 502 -6.95 30.29 -37.19
N TYR A 503 -6.45 29.46 -38.10
CA TYR A 503 -7.22 29.00 -39.27
C TYR A 503 -7.67 27.54 -39.20
N THR A 504 -7.29 26.78 -38.18
CA THR A 504 -7.57 25.34 -38.13
C THR A 504 -8.64 25.02 -37.10
N GLN A 505 -9.81 24.63 -37.58
CA GLN A 505 -10.90 24.13 -36.73
C GLN A 505 -10.69 22.64 -36.46
N ILE A 506 -10.80 22.26 -35.19
CA ILE A 506 -10.80 20.85 -34.76
C ILE A 506 -12.24 20.33 -34.83
N TYR A 507 -12.46 19.35 -35.71
CA TYR A 507 -13.77 18.75 -35.88
C TYR A 507 -14.04 17.66 -34.86
N ARG A 508 -15.19 17.69 -34.21
CA ARG A 508 -15.60 16.74 -33.16
C ARG A 508 -15.55 15.29 -33.62
N ASN A 509 -16.00 15.00 -34.86
CA ASN A 509 -16.01 13.63 -35.42
C ASN A 509 -14.58 13.04 -35.59
N GLU A 510 -13.60 13.87 -35.92
CA GLU A 510 -12.20 13.44 -36.05
C GLU A 510 -11.59 13.18 -34.69
N LEU A 511 -11.92 14.01 -33.69
CA LEU A 511 -11.48 13.83 -32.32
C LEU A 511 -12.06 12.55 -31.70
N GLU A 512 -13.32 12.23 -31.97
CA GLU A 512 -13.95 10.96 -31.54
C GLU A 512 -13.21 9.75 -32.12
N LYS A 513 -12.90 9.76 -33.41
CA LYS A 513 -12.10 8.71 -34.06
C LYS A 513 -10.72 8.57 -33.40
N ALA A 514 -10.07 9.72 -33.12
CA ALA A 514 -8.77 9.73 -32.47
C ALA A 514 -8.79 9.13 -31.06
N ILE A 515 -9.82 9.43 -30.26
CA ILE A 515 -10.04 8.83 -28.93
C ILE A 515 -10.12 7.29 -29.06
N VAL A 516 -10.94 6.79 -29.98
CA VAL A 516 -11.12 5.33 -30.21
C VAL A 516 -9.81 4.66 -30.60
N ILE A 517 -9.01 5.29 -31.48
CA ILE A 517 -7.71 4.73 -31.89
C ILE A 517 -6.71 4.70 -30.73
N VAL A 518 -6.62 5.78 -29.95
CA VAL A 518 -5.74 5.84 -28.78
C VAL A 518 -6.17 4.86 -27.70
N GLU A 519 -7.47 4.61 -27.52
CA GLU A 519 -7.98 3.56 -26.65
C GLU A 519 -7.53 2.16 -27.08
N LYS A 520 -7.59 1.87 -28.38
CA LYS A 520 -7.08 0.61 -28.92
C LYS A 520 -5.59 0.47 -28.68
N LEU A 521 -4.81 1.55 -28.90
CA LEU A 521 -3.37 1.54 -28.65
C LEU A 521 -3.03 1.29 -27.16
N ARG A 522 -3.82 1.88 -26.24
CA ARG A 522 -3.66 1.70 -24.79
C ARG A 522 -3.89 0.26 -24.31
N LYS A 523 -4.68 -0.52 -25.04
CA LYS A 523 -4.91 -1.94 -24.69
C LYS A 523 -3.71 -2.83 -24.99
N ILE A 524 -2.82 -2.39 -25.87
CA ILE A 524 -1.61 -3.13 -26.20
C ILE A 524 -0.62 -3.04 -25.05
N LYS A 525 -0.12 -4.19 -24.61
CA LYS A 525 0.87 -4.30 -23.54
C LYS A 525 2.16 -4.87 -24.06
N ARG A 526 3.28 -4.38 -23.54
CA ARG A 526 4.60 -4.92 -23.81
C ARG A 526 5.16 -5.57 -22.55
N THR A 527 5.67 -6.79 -22.68
CA THR A 527 6.42 -7.50 -21.63
C THR A 527 7.85 -7.73 -22.12
N VAL A 528 8.83 -7.24 -21.39
CA VAL A 528 10.25 -7.53 -21.67
C VAL A 528 10.57 -8.91 -21.11
N ILE A 529 10.97 -9.85 -21.99
CA ILE A 529 11.29 -11.23 -21.61
C ILE A 529 12.78 -11.38 -21.34
N CYS A 530 13.62 -10.73 -22.15
CA CYS A 530 15.06 -10.69 -21.96
C CYS A 530 15.57 -9.28 -22.21
N ASP A 531 16.16 -8.67 -21.17
CA ASP A 531 16.71 -7.32 -21.22
C ASP A 531 18.21 -7.33 -21.53
N LYS A 532 18.78 -6.14 -21.75
CA LYS A 532 20.18 -5.95 -22.12
C LYS A 532 21.16 -6.61 -21.14
N ASP A 533 20.88 -6.52 -19.84
CA ASP A 533 21.75 -7.06 -18.79
C ASP A 533 21.63 -8.58 -18.60
N GLU A 534 20.61 -9.19 -19.22
CA GLU A 534 20.31 -10.62 -19.15
C GLU A 534 20.81 -11.39 -20.39
N LEU A 535 21.31 -10.68 -21.41
CA LEU A 535 21.78 -11.27 -22.66
C LEU A 535 22.90 -12.28 -22.40
N GLU A 536 22.85 -13.40 -23.11
CA GLU A 536 23.76 -14.54 -23.01
C GLU A 536 23.81 -15.24 -21.63
N ARG A 537 23.21 -14.66 -20.57
CA ARG A 537 23.18 -15.22 -19.21
C ARG A 537 21.90 -15.99 -18.93
N LYS A 538 20.78 -15.51 -19.47
CA LYS A 538 19.46 -16.09 -19.26
C LYS A 538 19.22 -17.20 -20.29
N ILE A 539 19.13 -18.44 -19.80
CA ILE A 539 19.00 -19.64 -20.63
C ILE A 539 17.53 -20.06 -20.68
N PHE A 540 17.03 -20.22 -21.89
CA PHE A 540 15.66 -20.64 -22.18
C PHE A 540 15.64 -22.07 -22.70
N ASP A 541 14.57 -22.81 -22.39
CA ASP A 541 14.31 -24.14 -22.89
C ASP A 541 13.30 -24.05 -24.05
N PHE A 542 13.64 -24.63 -25.21
CA PHE A 542 12.71 -24.88 -26.30
C PHE A 542 12.31 -26.34 -26.32
N THR A 543 11.03 -26.63 -26.36
CA THR A 543 10.54 -28.00 -26.46
C THR A 543 9.23 -28.03 -27.28
N ILE A 544 9.23 -28.84 -28.33
CA ILE A 544 8.03 -29.14 -29.10
C ILE A 544 7.90 -30.64 -29.27
N SER A 545 6.69 -31.17 -29.17
CA SER A 545 6.44 -32.60 -29.40
C SER A 545 5.07 -32.83 -30.02
N GLU A 546 5.01 -33.74 -30.99
CA GLU A 546 3.80 -34.14 -31.67
C GLU A 546 3.70 -35.66 -31.77
N GLN A 547 2.50 -36.21 -31.70
CA GLN A 547 2.26 -37.65 -31.97
C GLN A 547 1.93 -37.83 -33.44
N VAL A 548 2.79 -38.53 -34.17
CA VAL A 548 2.58 -38.86 -35.59
C VAL A 548 2.22 -40.33 -35.72
N THR A 549 1.22 -40.64 -36.55
CA THR A 549 0.84 -42.04 -36.84
C THR A 549 1.65 -42.53 -38.06
N ASP A 550 2.51 -43.51 -37.86
CA ASP A 550 3.25 -44.16 -38.96
C ASP A 550 2.28 -44.90 -39.91
N GLY A 551 2.64 -45.06 -41.15
CA GLY A 551 1.86 -45.80 -42.14
C GLY A 551 1.47 -47.25 -41.75
N ARG A 552 2.04 -47.77 -40.64
CA ARG A 552 1.69 -49.02 -39.96
C ARG A 552 0.75 -48.83 -38.74
N ARG A 553 0.08 -47.67 -38.62
CA ARG A 553 -0.83 -47.29 -37.51
C ARG A 553 -0.17 -47.29 -36.10
N ARG A 554 1.15 -47.23 -36.00
CA ARG A 554 1.85 -47.06 -34.71
C ARG A 554 2.04 -45.59 -34.37
N LYS A 555 1.69 -45.20 -33.15
CA LYS A 555 1.91 -43.82 -32.64
C LYS A 555 3.38 -43.66 -32.35
N LYS A 556 4.06 -42.76 -33.06
CA LYS A 556 5.43 -42.33 -32.78
C LYS A 556 5.43 -40.89 -32.27
N LYS A 557 6.27 -40.59 -31.25
CA LYS A 557 6.44 -39.24 -30.71
C LYS A 557 7.61 -38.55 -31.41
N LYS A 558 7.29 -37.51 -32.17
CA LYS A 558 8.30 -36.59 -32.76
C LYS A 558 8.55 -35.45 -31.80
N SER A 559 9.79 -35.17 -31.39
CA SER A 559 10.10 -34.10 -30.45
C SER A 559 11.45 -33.46 -30.73
N ILE A 560 11.52 -32.14 -30.51
CA ILE A 560 12.76 -31.38 -30.52
C ILE A 560 12.87 -30.66 -29.18
N SER A 561 14.06 -30.72 -28.55
CA SER A 561 14.35 -29.98 -27.32
C SER A 561 15.78 -29.47 -27.35
N PHE A 562 15.99 -28.20 -27.01
CA PHE A 562 17.31 -27.59 -26.88
C PHE A 562 17.28 -26.39 -25.94
N LYS A 563 18.45 -25.93 -25.50
CA LYS A 563 18.61 -24.72 -24.70
C LYS A 563 19.27 -23.61 -25.51
N PHE A 564 18.83 -22.38 -25.29
CA PHE A 564 19.36 -21.22 -25.99
C PHE A 564 19.36 -19.97 -25.10
N CYS A 565 20.08 -18.93 -25.52
CA CYS A 565 20.04 -17.59 -24.95
C CYS A 565 19.80 -16.54 -26.04
N PHE A 566 19.22 -15.42 -25.65
CA PHE A 566 19.04 -14.29 -26.56
C PHE A 566 20.32 -13.47 -26.66
N LEU A 567 20.64 -13.04 -27.88
CA LEU A 567 21.73 -12.11 -28.21
C LEU A 567 21.23 -10.67 -28.36
N GLN A 568 19.94 -10.46 -28.30
CA GLN A 568 19.27 -9.16 -28.41
C GLN A 568 18.11 -9.10 -27.42
N THR A 569 17.76 -7.88 -27.01
CA THR A 569 16.58 -7.67 -26.16
C THR A 569 15.34 -8.24 -26.83
N PHE A 570 14.57 -9.00 -26.06
CA PHE A 570 13.40 -9.72 -26.54
C PHE A 570 12.17 -9.35 -25.75
N SER A 571 11.09 -9.00 -26.46
CA SER A 571 9.83 -8.59 -25.86
C SER A 571 8.65 -9.26 -26.54
N ARG A 572 7.56 -9.36 -25.79
CA ARG A 572 6.25 -9.81 -26.25
C ARG A 572 5.28 -8.64 -26.18
N PHE A 573 4.49 -8.44 -27.24
CA PHE A 573 3.32 -7.58 -27.22
C PHE A 573 2.06 -8.45 -27.08
N VAL A 574 1.09 -7.95 -26.32
CA VAL A 574 -0.21 -8.60 -26.15
C VAL A 574 -1.29 -7.63 -26.63
N ASN A 575 -2.13 -8.06 -27.55
CA ASN A 575 -3.27 -7.31 -28.03
C ASN A 575 -4.48 -8.25 -28.15
N GLU A 576 -5.59 -7.90 -27.49
CA GLU A 576 -6.85 -8.66 -27.50
C GLU A 576 -6.65 -10.16 -27.19
N GLY A 577 -5.77 -10.48 -26.23
CA GLY A 577 -5.46 -11.85 -25.82
C GLY A 577 -4.40 -12.56 -26.67
N ASN A 578 -4.08 -12.05 -27.84
CA ASN A 578 -3.06 -12.63 -28.72
C ASN A 578 -1.66 -12.11 -28.35
N SER A 579 -0.66 -12.99 -28.43
CA SER A 579 0.74 -12.67 -28.15
C SER A 579 1.55 -12.55 -29.43
N TYR A 580 2.32 -11.47 -29.55
CA TYR A 580 3.17 -11.16 -30.69
C TYR A 580 4.59 -11.02 -30.19
N TYR A 581 5.51 -11.81 -30.74
CA TYR A 581 6.90 -11.89 -30.29
C TYR A 581 7.83 -11.17 -31.26
N GLN A 582 8.75 -10.37 -30.75
CA GLN A 582 9.78 -9.73 -31.55
C GLN A 582 10.70 -10.76 -32.18
N ASN A 583 11.26 -10.43 -33.34
CA ASN A 583 12.33 -11.21 -33.91
C ASN A 583 13.63 -10.91 -33.19
N ALA A 584 14.43 -11.93 -32.85
CA ALA A 584 15.68 -11.76 -32.13
C ALA A 584 16.68 -12.86 -32.51
N LYS A 585 17.97 -12.50 -32.52
CA LYS A 585 19.03 -13.49 -32.66
C LYS A 585 19.18 -14.28 -31.37
N VAL A 586 19.26 -15.60 -31.49
CA VAL A 586 19.48 -16.54 -30.41
C VAL A 586 20.72 -17.38 -30.66
N LYS A 587 21.38 -17.81 -29.60
CA LYS A 587 22.52 -18.71 -29.61
C LYS A 587 22.17 -19.99 -28.90
N VAL A 588 22.31 -21.12 -29.58
CA VAL A 588 22.06 -22.45 -28.98
C VAL A 588 23.17 -22.74 -27.97
N THR A 589 22.79 -23.06 -26.74
CA THR A 589 23.74 -23.33 -25.65
C THR A 589 23.94 -24.81 -25.38
N SER A 590 23.00 -25.68 -25.80
CA SER A 590 23.12 -27.14 -25.72
C SER A 590 22.80 -27.77 -27.08
N SER A 591 23.39 -28.93 -27.37
CA SER A 591 23.05 -29.70 -28.54
C SER A 591 21.57 -30.06 -28.52
N ALA A 592 20.87 -29.96 -29.64
CA ALA A 592 19.49 -30.36 -29.75
C ALA A 592 19.35 -31.89 -29.63
N VAL A 593 18.42 -32.35 -28.79
CA VAL A 593 18.00 -33.74 -28.80
C VAL A 593 16.87 -33.85 -29.83
N ILE A 594 17.16 -34.44 -30.97
CA ILE A 594 16.23 -34.60 -32.09
C ILE A 594 15.86 -36.07 -32.16
N ALA A 595 14.73 -36.45 -31.59
CA ALA A 595 14.15 -37.76 -31.80
C ALA A 595 13.38 -37.73 -33.13
N GLU A 596 13.91 -38.43 -34.14
CA GLU A 596 13.28 -38.69 -35.44
C GLU A 596 13.13 -37.53 -36.45
N CYS A 597 13.99 -36.50 -36.42
CA CYS A 597 14.09 -35.50 -37.48
C CYS A 597 15.46 -35.51 -38.13
N PRO A 598 15.78 -36.39 -39.11
CA PRO A 598 17.13 -36.55 -39.63
C PRO A 598 17.70 -35.37 -40.40
N ASN A 599 16.88 -34.39 -40.77
CA ASN A 599 17.28 -33.25 -41.61
C ASN A 599 17.61 -31.93 -40.86
N ILE A 600 17.51 -31.89 -39.52
CA ILE A 600 17.94 -30.72 -38.74
C ILE A 600 19.31 -31.04 -38.12
N ARG A 601 20.33 -31.23 -38.94
CA ARG A 601 21.75 -31.43 -38.53
C ARG A 601 22.43 -30.17 -38.00
N GLU A 602 21.75 -29.00 -38.06
CA GLU A 602 22.39 -27.69 -37.87
C GLU A 602 22.28 -27.07 -36.49
N LEU A 603 21.55 -27.66 -35.55
CA LEU A 603 21.41 -27.13 -34.20
C LEU A 603 22.50 -27.67 -33.25
N THR A 604 23.74 -27.34 -33.54
CA THR A 604 24.89 -27.63 -32.66
C THR A 604 25.08 -26.49 -31.66
N LYS A 605 25.78 -26.79 -30.55
CA LYS A 605 26.19 -25.77 -29.58
C LYS A 605 26.91 -24.62 -30.28
N ASN A 606 26.56 -23.37 -29.94
CA ASN A 606 27.01 -22.11 -30.52
C ASN A 606 26.40 -21.72 -31.89
N THR A 607 25.47 -22.48 -32.46
CA THR A 607 24.73 -22.04 -33.63
C THR A 607 23.94 -20.76 -33.32
N ILE A 608 24.07 -19.74 -34.17
CA ILE A 608 23.30 -18.49 -34.08
C ILE A 608 22.19 -18.55 -35.13
N LEU A 609 20.97 -18.29 -34.69
CA LEU A 609 19.76 -18.34 -35.50
C LEU A 609 18.97 -17.06 -35.34
N ASN A 610 18.19 -16.72 -36.36
CA ASN A 610 17.09 -15.79 -36.22
C ASN A 610 15.88 -16.57 -35.73
N PHE A 611 15.33 -16.20 -34.59
CA PHE A 611 14.39 -17.07 -33.84
C PHE A 611 13.05 -17.25 -34.55
N GLN A 612 12.53 -16.21 -35.20
CA GLN A 612 11.30 -16.36 -36.02
C GLN A 612 11.53 -17.19 -37.27
N ASP A 613 12.67 -17.03 -37.96
CA ASP A 613 12.98 -17.81 -39.14
C ASP A 613 13.12 -19.29 -38.79
N PHE A 614 13.70 -19.59 -37.62
CA PHE A 614 13.75 -20.95 -37.10
C PHE A 614 12.35 -21.55 -36.86
N CYS A 615 11.43 -20.77 -36.28
CA CYS A 615 10.06 -21.23 -36.05
C CYS A 615 9.33 -21.49 -37.37
N THR A 616 9.51 -20.65 -38.38
CA THR A 616 8.94 -20.87 -39.71
C THR A 616 9.48 -22.17 -40.35
N LEU A 617 10.75 -22.51 -40.16
CA LEU A 617 11.31 -23.79 -40.61
C LEU A 617 10.69 -25.00 -39.88
N LEU A 618 10.21 -24.81 -38.66
CA LEU A 618 9.51 -25.85 -37.89
C LEU A 618 8.04 -26.00 -38.26
N ASP A 619 7.38 -24.92 -38.71
CA ASP A 619 5.98 -24.95 -39.16
C ASP A 619 5.75 -25.93 -40.32
N ASP A 620 6.78 -26.12 -41.19
CA ASP A 620 6.75 -27.15 -42.23
C ASP A 620 6.78 -28.59 -41.70
N LYS A 621 7.16 -28.77 -40.44
CA LYS A 621 7.41 -30.08 -39.83
C LYS A 621 6.50 -30.44 -38.66
N PHE A 622 5.92 -29.46 -38.01
CA PHE A 622 5.02 -29.59 -36.86
C PHE A 622 3.74 -28.79 -37.11
N SER A 623 2.62 -29.32 -36.74
CA SER A 623 1.30 -28.77 -37.07
C SER A 623 0.90 -27.53 -36.28
N ASN A 624 1.71 -27.05 -35.32
CA ASN A 624 1.44 -25.81 -34.55
C ASN A 624 2.67 -25.39 -33.74
N VAL A 625 3.45 -24.47 -34.27
CA VAL A 625 4.60 -23.89 -33.53
C VAL A 625 4.17 -22.59 -32.86
N ASP A 626 3.62 -22.67 -31.68
CA ASP A 626 3.37 -21.49 -30.83
C ASP A 626 4.55 -21.24 -29.90
N LEU A 627 5.27 -20.11 -30.12
CA LEU A 627 6.41 -19.68 -29.31
C LEU A 627 6.05 -19.55 -27.83
N GLY A 628 4.84 -19.11 -27.53
CA GLY A 628 4.36 -18.95 -26.15
C GLY A 628 4.26 -20.27 -25.41
N GLU A 629 4.03 -21.37 -26.13
CA GLU A 629 3.90 -22.73 -25.61
C GLU A 629 5.22 -23.50 -25.65
N CYS A 630 6.01 -23.32 -26.72
CA CYS A 630 7.22 -24.10 -26.96
C CYS A 630 8.43 -23.62 -26.18
N VAL A 631 8.45 -22.35 -25.75
CA VAL A 631 9.57 -21.77 -25.03
C VAL A 631 9.22 -21.56 -23.56
N SER A 632 10.16 -21.91 -22.67
CA SER A 632 10.03 -21.70 -21.23
C SER A 632 11.32 -21.20 -20.60
N TYR A 633 11.15 -20.50 -19.46
CA TYR A 633 12.23 -20.10 -18.57
C TYR A 633 11.91 -20.57 -17.16
N ASN A 634 12.82 -21.33 -16.55
CA ASN A 634 12.60 -21.96 -15.23
C ASN A 634 11.22 -22.65 -15.11
N GLY A 635 10.82 -23.38 -16.14
CA GLY A 635 9.55 -24.10 -16.19
C GLY A 635 8.31 -23.24 -16.52
N THR A 636 8.43 -21.93 -16.58
CA THR A 636 7.33 -21.02 -16.92
C THR A 636 7.32 -20.74 -18.44
N LYS A 637 6.21 -21.05 -19.10
CA LYS A 637 6.05 -20.82 -20.54
C LYS A 637 6.00 -19.32 -20.87
N LEU A 638 6.52 -18.92 -22.05
CA LEU A 638 6.59 -17.49 -22.45
C LEU A 638 5.22 -16.80 -22.45
N LYS A 639 4.15 -17.49 -22.82
CA LYS A 639 2.80 -16.90 -22.79
C LYS A 639 2.35 -16.47 -21.40
N ASN A 640 2.85 -17.15 -20.35
CA ASN A 640 2.55 -16.88 -18.94
C ASN A 640 3.64 -16.09 -18.22
N TYR A 641 4.75 -15.79 -18.93
CA TYR A 641 5.88 -15.10 -18.33
C TYR A 641 5.47 -13.67 -17.93
N LYS A 642 5.69 -13.36 -16.66
CA LYS A 642 5.59 -12.02 -16.08
C LYS A 642 6.95 -11.67 -15.49
N ARG A 643 7.41 -10.45 -15.73
CA ARG A 643 8.69 -9.98 -15.17
C ARG A 643 8.49 -9.46 -13.77
#